data_37b6c1cef1db899f18b501ddcbc391f0
#
_entry.id   37b6c1cef1db899f18b501ddcbc391f0
#
_cell.length_a   1.000
_cell.length_b   1.000
_cell.length_c   1.000
_cell.angle_alpha   90.00
_cell.angle_beta   90.00
_cell.angle_gamma   90.00
#
_symmetry.space_group_name_H-M   'P 1'
#
loop_
_entity.id
_entity.type
_entity.pdbx_description
1 polymer ?
#
loop_
_entity_poly.entity_id
_entity_poly.type
_entity_poly.pdbx_seq_one_letter_code
_entity_poly.pdbx_strand_id
1 'polypeptide(L)'
;VSPSALDRKLWRDLRGSGIVVLSIAGIIAVGVACFVAMRSAYHNLGEAKDRYYARCRMADFSVELKKAPLSDVAVLDTLPGVTEIRPRIQQFVTVDLEGVEAIINGQVVSLPDEHGPIINDIVLKRGGYFTGRLEDEVIVNDAFARHHGIGPGDAVHLIMDDRRREFRVVGTAISSEFVYLLGPGSIVPDPARFGVFYLKRSDMEAAFGFEGACNQVLGRLTPEVRDRPDPLLDRAELLLEDFGVASTTPRRDQISNQFLSDEIRQLGTFAFVMPAIFLAVAALVLNVLMGRLTEQQRTTIGTLKALGYSDESLYFHLIKFGMVVGLLGGLVGCGFGHLLAGVMTGLYRQFFELPRLENRVFPGVMASGVAISVGCAVIGVARGARGVLSLEPAEAMRPKPPEGARVTWPERIPWLWRMLDTGWRMILRNILRNGRRNLVGVISSMLAASLLVTGLLGGTAIERGVEVQFSLIQRSDIDLGFRDTRGRDALLDASRLPGVDRVEPVLNVGGTFRNGPYEKRGAITGLLPGARLTVPRDADGREVVIPPAGLALGRTLAEQLRVVPGDLVEFEPTEGRQEPRAVPVVSIVDSFIGLAAYAELGYLSRQIDEAFAVSGVQLQIEHRPEPQRALFRELRRLPAIRAVGVREEMVANIRRAIVDTNAAATVMMIGFAGTIFFGATLNASLVGLAERRREVATLLVLGYERSAVGRLFLRETLVINGIGTLLGLPAGRALFWALIQTAQTDSFRIPTAPPWSAFGWTMVVGLAFSLAAHAVVARSIARLDLQESMRIRE
;
A
#
# COMPACT_ATOMS: atom_id res chain seq x y z
N VAL A 1 13.42 -40.09 -29.14
CA VAL A 1 14.62 -39.37 -29.61
C VAL A 1 15.67 -39.52 -28.53
N SER A 2 16.80 -40.24 -28.82
CA SER A 2 17.91 -40.35 -27.87
C SER A 2 18.50 -38.95 -27.60
N PRO A 3 18.73 -38.54 -26.31
CA PRO A 3 19.28 -37.24 -26.00
C PRO A 3 20.66 -37.06 -26.66
N SER A 4 20.87 -35.92 -27.31
CA SER A 4 22.13 -35.55 -27.94
C SER A 4 23.29 -35.56 -26.95
N ALA A 5 24.55 -35.73 -27.44
CA ALA A 5 25.72 -35.66 -26.56
C ALA A 5 25.78 -34.36 -25.77
N LEU A 6 25.34 -33.24 -26.37
CA LEU A 6 25.23 -31.93 -25.71
C LEU A 6 24.15 -31.91 -24.62
N ASP A 7 23.01 -32.59 -24.80
CA ASP A 7 21.95 -32.65 -23.79
C ASP A 7 22.37 -33.50 -22.57
N ARG A 8 23.11 -34.59 -22.79
CA ARG A 8 23.72 -35.36 -21.70
C ARG A 8 24.79 -34.58 -20.93
N LYS A 9 25.57 -33.75 -21.65
CA LYS A 9 26.51 -32.80 -21.03
C LYS A 9 25.76 -31.78 -20.19
N LEU A 10 24.66 -31.20 -20.69
CA LEU A 10 23.82 -30.22 -19.96
C LEU A 10 23.39 -30.74 -18.59
N TRP A 11 22.84 -31.96 -18.53
CA TRP A 11 22.40 -32.56 -17.27
C TRP A 11 23.55 -32.78 -16.28
N ARG A 12 24.74 -33.13 -16.77
CA ARG A 12 25.91 -33.31 -15.92
C ARG A 12 26.41 -31.97 -15.37
N ASP A 13 26.41 -30.91 -16.19
CA ASP A 13 26.81 -29.56 -15.80
C ASP A 13 25.83 -28.97 -14.78
N LEU A 14 24.52 -29.17 -14.96
CA LEU A 14 23.49 -28.77 -13.98
C LEU A 14 23.67 -29.46 -12.62
N ARG A 15 23.93 -30.78 -12.62
CA ARG A 15 24.19 -31.55 -11.38
C ARG A 15 25.50 -31.12 -10.70
N GLY A 16 26.55 -30.87 -11.46
CA GLY A 16 27.85 -30.44 -10.94
C GLY A 16 27.79 -29.03 -10.32
N SER A 17 26.87 -28.17 -10.77
CA SER A 17 26.68 -26.81 -10.28
C SER A 17 25.41 -26.66 -9.40
N GLY A 18 24.89 -27.76 -8.84
CA GLY A 18 23.55 -27.79 -8.20
C GLY A 18 23.26 -26.70 -7.20
N ILE A 19 24.17 -26.37 -6.27
CA ILE A 19 23.96 -25.32 -5.25
C ILE A 19 23.84 -23.94 -5.90
N VAL A 20 24.65 -23.66 -6.91
CA VAL A 20 24.66 -22.37 -7.62
C VAL A 20 23.39 -22.25 -8.47
N VAL A 21 23.00 -23.30 -9.17
CA VAL A 21 21.75 -23.37 -9.94
C VAL A 21 20.54 -23.13 -9.03
N LEU A 22 20.51 -23.80 -7.86
CA LEU A 22 19.43 -23.65 -6.89
C LEU A 22 19.36 -22.22 -6.33
N SER A 23 20.52 -21.61 -6.05
CA SER A 23 20.61 -20.23 -5.57
C SER A 23 20.04 -19.23 -6.59
N ILE A 24 20.38 -19.37 -7.88
CA ILE A 24 19.87 -18.49 -8.94
C ILE A 24 18.40 -18.75 -9.22
N ALA A 25 18.01 -20.04 -9.30
CA ALA A 25 16.60 -20.41 -9.45
C ALA A 25 15.76 -19.88 -8.28
N GLY A 26 16.32 -19.83 -7.06
CA GLY A 26 15.69 -19.22 -5.89
C GLY A 26 15.47 -17.72 -6.03
N ILE A 27 16.46 -16.97 -6.53
CA ILE A 27 16.31 -15.53 -6.78
C ILE A 27 15.23 -15.28 -7.86
N ILE A 28 15.25 -16.06 -8.94
CA ILE A 28 14.24 -15.98 -10.00
C ILE A 28 12.86 -16.35 -9.44
N ALA A 29 12.77 -17.41 -8.64
CA ALA A 29 11.52 -17.86 -8.04
C ALA A 29 10.90 -16.78 -7.15
N VAL A 30 11.69 -16.05 -6.35
CA VAL A 30 11.19 -14.92 -5.55
C VAL A 30 10.64 -13.79 -6.43
N GLY A 31 11.35 -13.43 -7.51
CA GLY A 31 10.88 -12.43 -8.44
C GLY A 31 9.55 -12.81 -9.12
N VAL A 32 9.45 -14.06 -9.58
CA VAL A 32 8.22 -14.59 -10.18
C VAL A 32 7.11 -14.73 -9.14
N ALA A 33 7.42 -15.18 -7.92
CA ALA A 33 6.45 -15.28 -6.83
C ALA A 33 5.84 -13.91 -6.48
N CYS A 34 6.68 -12.88 -6.39
CA CYS A 34 6.22 -11.51 -6.18
C CYS A 34 5.30 -11.03 -7.32
N PHE A 35 5.69 -11.26 -8.58
CA PHE A 35 4.88 -10.94 -9.75
C PHE A 35 3.52 -11.65 -9.74
N VAL A 36 3.54 -12.98 -9.58
CA VAL A 36 2.31 -13.80 -9.58
C VAL A 36 1.41 -13.43 -8.41
N ALA A 37 1.98 -13.22 -7.21
CA ALA A 37 1.20 -12.85 -6.04
C ALA A 37 0.46 -11.52 -6.23
N MET A 38 1.19 -10.47 -6.60
CA MET A 38 0.62 -9.13 -6.78
C MET A 38 -0.35 -9.06 -7.96
N ARG A 39 0.02 -9.70 -9.09
CA ARG A 39 -0.84 -9.70 -10.28
C ARG A 39 -2.11 -10.54 -10.09
N SER A 40 -2.01 -11.66 -9.36
CA SER A 40 -3.19 -12.46 -9.00
C SER A 40 -4.08 -11.73 -8.01
N ALA A 41 -3.52 -11.07 -7.00
CA ALA A 41 -4.28 -10.25 -6.06
C ALA A 41 -4.99 -9.10 -6.77
N TYR A 42 -4.31 -8.42 -7.70
CA TYR A 42 -4.92 -7.39 -8.57
C TYR A 42 -6.15 -7.92 -9.32
N HIS A 43 -6.03 -9.09 -9.97
CA HIS A 43 -7.15 -9.70 -10.71
C HIS A 43 -8.24 -10.21 -9.77
N ASN A 44 -7.89 -10.85 -8.64
CA ASN A 44 -8.86 -11.34 -7.65
C ASN A 44 -9.73 -10.19 -7.14
N LEU A 45 -9.10 -9.07 -6.76
CA LEU A 45 -9.79 -7.92 -6.19
C LEU A 45 -10.61 -7.18 -7.26
N GLY A 46 -10.03 -6.95 -8.46
CA GLY A 46 -10.71 -6.30 -9.58
C GLY A 46 -11.94 -7.07 -10.06
N GLU A 47 -11.80 -8.38 -10.34
CA GLU A 47 -12.92 -9.20 -10.77
C GLU A 47 -13.98 -9.37 -9.67
N ALA A 48 -13.60 -9.42 -8.39
CA ALA A 48 -14.55 -9.47 -7.29
C ALA A 48 -15.35 -8.18 -7.19
N LYS A 49 -14.68 -7.02 -7.31
CA LYS A 49 -15.31 -5.70 -7.38
C LYS A 49 -16.32 -5.62 -8.52
N ASP A 50 -15.88 -5.90 -9.74
CA ASP A 50 -16.71 -5.73 -10.94
C ASP A 50 -17.96 -6.62 -10.89
N ARG A 51 -17.79 -7.88 -10.47
CA ARG A 51 -18.92 -8.81 -10.30
C ARG A 51 -19.88 -8.37 -9.20
N TYR A 52 -19.35 -7.84 -8.09
CA TYR A 52 -20.17 -7.37 -6.99
C TYR A 52 -20.97 -6.13 -7.36
N TYR A 53 -20.31 -5.16 -8.02
CA TYR A 53 -20.96 -3.95 -8.49
C TYR A 53 -22.04 -4.22 -9.54
N ALA A 54 -21.78 -5.15 -10.46
CA ALA A 54 -22.79 -5.58 -11.44
C ALA A 54 -23.98 -6.27 -10.77
N ARG A 55 -23.72 -7.18 -9.80
CA ARG A 55 -24.76 -7.90 -9.06
C ARG A 55 -25.67 -6.96 -8.26
N CYS A 56 -25.08 -6.00 -7.54
CA CYS A 56 -25.81 -5.07 -6.71
C CYS A 56 -26.34 -3.86 -7.49
N ARG A 57 -26.15 -3.82 -8.81
CA ARG A 57 -26.54 -2.68 -9.63
C ARG A 57 -26.03 -1.35 -9.06
N MET A 58 -24.72 -1.29 -8.70
CA MET A 58 -24.14 -0.13 -8.03
C MET A 58 -24.41 1.16 -8.81
N ALA A 59 -24.84 2.21 -8.11
CA ALA A 59 -25.09 3.53 -8.65
C ALA A 59 -23.87 4.10 -9.39
N ASP A 60 -24.08 4.85 -10.45
CA ASP A 60 -23.04 5.59 -11.16
C ASP A 60 -22.83 6.99 -10.56
N PHE A 61 -23.87 7.51 -9.86
CA PHE A 61 -23.81 8.75 -9.10
C PHE A 61 -24.79 8.74 -7.93
N SER A 62 -24.57 9.64 -6.99
CA SER A 62 -25.53 9.98 -5.92
C SER A 62 -25.66 11.51 -5.79
N VAL A 63 -26.87 11.96 -5.46
CA VAL A 63 -27.17 13.36 -5.09
C VAL A 63 -27.68 13.36 -3.66
N GLU A 64 -27.03 14.10 -2.78
CA GLU A 64 -27.46 14.29 -1.39
C GLU A 64 -28.21 15.60 -1.25
N LEU A 65 -29.35 15.59 -0.57
CA LEU A 65 -30.29 16.70 -0.45
C LEU A 65 -30.66 16.88 1.02
N LYS A 66 -31.12 18.07 1.39
CA LYS A 66 -31.77 18.23 2.70
C LYS A 66 -33.07 17.48 2.77
N LYS A 67 -33.98 17.77 1.87
CA LYS A 67 -35.26 17.08 1.70
C LYS A 67 -35.87 17.50 0.39
N ALA A 68 -36.28 16.54 -0.45
CA ALA A 68 -37.00 16.84 -1.70
C ALA A 68 -38.20 15.90 -1.88
N PRO A 69 -39.34 16.40 -2.42
CA PRO A 69 -40.47 15.55 -2.80
C PRO A 69 -40.09 14.56 -3.91
N LEU A 70 -40.70 13.37 -3.89
CA LEU A 70 -40.42 12.35 -4.91
C LEU A 70 -40.81 12.81 -6.32
N SER A 71 -41.84 13.64 -6.45
CA SER A 71 -42.27 14.25 -7.71
C SER A 71 -41.18 15.06 -8.37
N ASP A 72 -40.47 15.84 -7.58
CA ASP A 72 -39.47 16.80 -8.06
C ASP A 72 -38.16 16.13 -8.41
N VAL A 73 -37.74 15.14 -7.63
CA VAL A 73 -36.53 14.35 -7.98
C VAL A 73 -36.74 13.46 -9.21
N ALA A 74 -37.97 13.15 -9.57
CA ALA A 74 -38.30 12.37 -10.78
C ALA A 74 -37.84 13.07 -12.08
N VAL A 75 -37.59 14.38 -12.06
CA VAL A 75 -37.06 15.13 -13.20
C VAL A 75 -35.70 14.61 -13.62
N LEU A 76 -34.89 14.07 -12.71
CA LEU A 76 -33.60 13.49 -13.03
C LEU A 76 -33.68 12.28 -13.97
N ASP A 77 -34.80 11.54 -13.96
CA ASP A 77 -35.00 10.38 -14.86
C ASP A 77 -35.19 10.83 -16.33
N THR A 78 -35.52 12.11 -16.54
CA THR A 78 -35.68 12.70 -17.87
C THR A 78 -34.36 13.21 -18.47
N LEU A 79 -33.27 13.24 -17.70
CA LEU A 79 -32.00 13.74 -18.18
C LEU A 79 -31.38 12.77 -19.19
N PRO A 80 -30.92 13.25 -20.36
CA PRO A 80 -30.26 12.41 -21.36
C PRO A 80 -29.01 11.72 -20.77
N GLY A 81 -28.99 10.38 -20.80
CA GLY A 81 -27.90 9.57 -20.23
C GLY A 81 -28.21 8.97 -18.87
N VAL A 82 -29.27 9.36 -18.19
CA VAL A 82 -29.79 8.66 -17.01
C VAL A 82 -30.64 7.47 -17.46
N THR A 83 -30.42 6.29 -16.91
CA THR A 83 -31.18 5.08 -17.22
C THR A 83 -32.17 4.71 -16.14
N GLU A 84 -31.93 5.09 -14.92
CA GLU A 84 -32.74 4.75 -13.76
C GLU A 84 -32.30 5.60 -12.57
N ILE A 85 -33.26 6.01 -11.75
CA ILE A 85 -33.02 6.66 -10.46
C ILE A 85 -33.69 5.89 -9.32
N ARG A 86 -33.11 6.04 -8.12
CA ARG A 86 -33.69 5.51 -6.88
C ARG A 86 -33.60 6.56 -5.78
N PRO A 87 -34.71 7.25 -5.46
CA PRO A 87 -34.79 8.09 -4.27
C PRO A 87 -34.86 7.24 -3.00
N ARG A 88 -34.12 7.65 -1.96
CA ARG A 88 -34.09 6.96 -0.66
C ARG A 88 -33.87 7.93 0.50
N ILE A 89 -34.04 7.41 1.72
CA ILE A 89 -33.79 8.13 2.96
C ILE A 89 -32.52 7.54 3.58
N GLN A 90 -31.59 8.42 4.01
CA GLN A 90 -30.37 8.05 4.68
C GLN A 90 -30.11 9.00 5.83
N GLN A 91 -29.94 8.49 7.06
CA GLN A 91 -29.73 9.30 8.25
C GLN A 91 -28.68 8.68 9.18
N PHE A 92 -27.98 9.52 9.95
CA PHE A 92 -27.13 9.04 11.03
C PHE A 92 -27.93 8.89 12.30
N VAL A 93 -27.64 7.85 13.07
CA VAL A 93 -28.31 7.50 14.33
C VAL A 93 -27.28 7.07 15.35
N THR A 94 -27.65 7.07 16.63
CA THR A 94 -26.86 6.43 17.68
C THR A 94 -27.39 5.06 17.95
N VAL A 95 -26.51 4.08 18.10
CA VAL A 95 -26.84 2.69 18.39
C VAL A 95 -26.63 2.44 19.86
N ASP A 96 -27.67 1.90 20.55
CA ASP A 96 -27.60 1.54 21.95
C ASP A 96 -27.65 0.01 22.09
N LEU A 97 -26.48 -0.58 22.37
CA LEU A 97 -26.35 -2.02 22.60
C LEU A 97 -26.17 -2.32 24.08
N GLU A 98 -26.89 -3.31 24.61
CA GLU A 98 -26.78 -3.76 25.98
C GLU A 98 -25.34 -4.24 26.28
N GLY A 99 -24.78 -3.77 27.38
CA GLY A 99 -23.43 -4.15 27.83
C GLY A 99 -22.27 -3.43 27.12
N VAL A 100 -22.52 -2.53 26.13
CA VAL A 100 -21.49 -1.74 25.47
C VAL A 100 -21.49 -0.32 26.02
N GLU A 101 -20.43 0.08 26.74
CA GLU A 101 -20.29 1.44 27.30
C GLU A 101 -19.86 2.46 26.21
N ALA A 102 -19.25 2.00 25.13
CA ALA A 102 -18.78 2.86 24.04
C ALA A 102 -19.94 3.47 23.24
N ILE A 103 -19.70 4.65 22.65
CA ILE A 103 -20.67 5.25 21.74
C ILE A 103 -20.53 4.59 20.38
N ILE A 104 -21.63 4.10 19.84
CA ILE A 104 -21.69 3.45 18.54
C ILE A 104 -22.48 4.37 17.60
N ASN A 105 -21.84 4.79 16.53
CA ASN A 105 -22.48 5.53 15.45
C ASN A 105 -23.15 4.56 14.49
N GLY A 106 -24.37 4.86 14.08
CA GLY A 106 -25.10 4.10 13.09
C GLY A 106 -25.48 4.96 11.89
N GLN A 107 -25.62 4.30 10.74
CA GLN A 107 -26.21 4.89 9.56
C GLN A 107 -27.43 4.06 9.17
N VAL A 108 -28.61 4.66 9.14
CA VAL A 108 -29.81 4.01 8.66
C VAL A 108 -30.06 4.34 7.20
N VAL A 109 -30.41 3.33 6.42
CA VAL A 109 -30.64 3.44 4.96
C VAL A 109 -31.96 2.78 4.64
N SER A 110 -32.84 3.48 3.92
CA SER A 110 -34.12 2.91 3.54
C SER A 110 -34.00 1.91 2.41
N LEU A 111 -34.67 0.77 2.57
CA LEU A 111 -34.93 -0.21 1.52
C LEU A 111 -36.43 -0.26 1.22
N PRO A 112 -36.83 -0.69 -0.01
CA PRO A 112 -38.20 -1.00 -0.29
C PRO A 112 -38.75 -2.03 0.70
N ASP A 113 -40.04 -1.92 1.04
CA ASP A 113 -40.67 -2.85 1.98
C ASP A 113 -40.72 -4.27 1.42
N GLU A 114 -40.86 -4.41 0.10
CA GLU A 114 -40.75 -5.67 -0.62
C GLU A 114 -39.43 -5.78 -1.40
N HIS A 115 -38.82 -6.97 -1.40
CA HIS A 115 -37.56 -7.20 -2.11
C HIS A 115 -37.77 -7.24 -3.64
N GLY A 116 -37.01 -6.40 -4.32
CA GLY A 116 -36.94 -6.33 -5.78
C GLY A 116 -35.58 -5.90 -6.28
N PRO A 117 -35.33 -5.96 -7.60
CA PRO A 117 -34.05 -5.49 -8.16
C PRO A 117 -33.95 -3.96 -8.08
N ILE A 118 -33.09 -3.45 -7.24
CA ILE A 118 -32.92 -2.02 -6.99
C ILE A 118 -31.46 -1.57 -7.24
N ILE A 119 -31.27 -0.26 -7.47
CA ILE A 119 -29.93 0.34 -7.47
C ILE A 119 -29.34 0.23 -6.05
N ASN A 120 -28.07 -0.16 -5.94
CA ASN A 120 -27.38 -0.45 -4.68
C ASN A 120 -28.13 -1.49 -3.84
N ASP A 121 -28.45 -2.63 -4.46
CA ASP A 121 -29.05 -3.77 -3.77
C ASP A 121 -28.07 -4.37 -2.75
N ILE A 122 -28.63 -5.04 -1.75
CA ILE A 122 -27.87 -5.71 -0.70
C ILE A 122 -27.68 -7.21 -0.98
N VAL A 123 -26.64 -7.80 -0.43
CA VAL A 123 -26.41 -9.24 -0.46
C VAL A 123 -26.59 -9.80 0.95
N LEU A 124 -27.66 -10.54 1.16
CA LEU A 124 -27.95 -11.20 2.42
C LEU A 124 -26.89 -12.28 2.72
N LYS A 125 -26.42 -12.32 3.97
CA LYS A 125 -25.44 -13.28 4.49
C LYS A 125 -26.08 -14.29 5.41
N ARG A 126 -26.94 -13.84 6.34
CA ARG A 126 -27.68 -14.66 7.30
C ARG A 126 -29.11 -14.12 7.40
N GLY A 127 -30.08 -14.98 7.70
CA GLY A 127 -31.48 -14.60 7.80
C GLY A 127 -32.14 -14.32 6.46
N GLY A 128 -33.06 -13.36 6.42
CA GLY A 128 -33.85 -13.01 5.23
C GLY A 128 -34.08 -11.50 5.07
N TYR A 129 -34.85 -11.15 4.06
CA TYR A 129 -35.35 -9.80 3.86
C TYR A 129 -36.57 -9.55 4.78
N PHE A 130 -37.11 -8.36 4.81
CA PHE A 130 -38.29 -8.00 5.61
C PHE A 130 -39.43 -8.94 5.33
N THR A 131 -40.07 -9.39 6.39
CA THR A 131 -41.19 -10.37 6.30
C THR A 131 -42.56 -9.70 6.29
N GLY A 132 -42.62 -8.46 6.74
CA GLY A 132 -43.87 -7.73 6.99
C GLY A 132 -44.74 -8.32 8.13
N ARG A 133 -44.23 -9.31 8.86
CA ARG A 133 -44.93 -9.94 9.97
C ARG A 133 -44.70 -9.24 11.31
N LEU A 134 -43.57 -8.53 11.41
CA LEU A 134 -43.19 -7.79 12.61
C LEU A 134 -43.15 -6.31 12.26
N GLU A 135 -43.62 -5.48 13.20
CA GLU A 135 -43.30 -4.07 13.20
C GLU A 135 -41.81 -3.93 13.62
N ASP A 136 -41.12 -2.92 13.13
CA ASP A 136 -39.73 -2.61 13.48
C ASP A 136 -38.70 -3.74 13.12
N GLU A 137 -38.69 -4.16 11.86
CA GLU A 137 -37.68 -5.09 11.31
C GLU A 137 -36.43 -4.33 10.83
N VAL A 138 -35.24 -4.89 11.10
CA VAL A 138 -33.96 -4.35 10.64
C VAL A 138 -33.07 -5.41 10.01
N ILE A 139 -32.35 -5.03 8.94
CA ILE A 139 -31.24 -5.81 8.40
C ILE A 139 -29.95 -5.07 8.75
N VAL A 140 -29.00 -5.77 9.37
CA VAL A 140 -27.77 -5.17 9.91
C VAL A 140 -26.59 -5.48 9.01
N ASN A 141 -25.63 -4.54 8.87
CA ASN A 141 -24.37 -4.81 8.19
C ASN A 141 -23.66 -6.01 8.82
N ASP A 142 -23.15 -6.93 7.99
CA ASP A 142 -22.59 -8.22 8.44
C ASP A 142 -21.30 -8.08 9.25
N ALA A 143 -20.42 -7.09 8.97
CA ALA A 143 -19.21 -6.87 9.76
C ALA A 143 -19.53 -6.40 11.18
N PHE A 144 -20.44 -5.44 11.31
CA PHE A 144 -20.94 -4.97 12.61
C PHE A 144 -21.61 -6.08 13.38
N ALA A 145 -22.50 -6.82 12.73
CA ALA A 145 -23.25 -7.93 13.34
C ALA A 145 -22.32 -9.05 13.82
N ARG A 146 -21.30 -9.41 13.07
CA ARG A 146 -20.27 -10.39 13.48
C ARG A 146 -19.45 -9.91 14.68
N HIS A 147 -19.08 -8.62 14.68
CA HIS A 147 -18.27 -8.07 15.79
C HIS A 147 -19.01 -8.11 17.11
N HIS A 148 -20.28 -7.74 17.11
CA HIS A 148 -21.12 -7.69 18.32
C HIS A 148 -21.87 -8.99 18.61
N GLY A 149 -21.68 -10.03 17.81
CA GLY A 149 -22.35 -11.32 17.99
C GLY A 149 -23.87 -11.29 17.72
N ILE A 150 -24.34 -10.29 16.93
CA ILE A 150 -25.74 -10.08 16.61
C ILE A 150 -26.14 -10.99 15.45
N GLY A 151 -27.32 -11.62 15.55
CA GLY A 151 -27.88 -12.46 14.50
C GLY A 151 -29.39 -12.27 14.31
N PRO A 152 -29.98 -12.96 13.33
CA PRO A 152 -31.43 -12.95 13.13
C PRO A 152 -32.16 -13.42 14.39
N GLY A 153 -33.16 -12.63 14.85
CA GLY A 153 -33.91 -12.85 16.07
C GLY A 153 -33.50 -11.96 17.24
N ASP A 154 -32.28 -11.37 17.21
CA ASP A 154 -31.80 -10.47 18.26
C ASP A 154 -32.47 -9.09 18.16
N ALA A 155 -32.48 -8.35 19.26
CA ALA A 155 -32.97 -6.97 19.32
C ALA A 155 -31.82 -5.97 19.27
N VAL A 156 -32.00 -4.87 18.55
CA VAL A 156 -31.07 -3.73 18.48
C VAL A 156 -31.86 -2.46 18.73
N HIS A 157 -31.32 -1.58 19.57
CA HIS A 157 -31.95 -0.29 19.85
C HIS A 157 -31.28 0.81 19.05
N LEU A 158 -32.06 1.56 18.31
CA LEU A 158 -31.61 2.74 17.56
C LEU A 158 -32.25 4.00 18.15
N ILE A 159 -31.46 5.03 18.32
CA ILE A 159 -31.94 6.35 18.74
C ILE A 159 -32.13 7.18 17.47
N MET A 160 -33.40 7.32 17.06
CA MET A 160 -33.82 7.98 15.84
C MET A 160 -34.75 9.15 16.23
N ASP A 161 -34.43 10.33 15.76
CA ASP A 161 -35.22 11.55 16.08
C ASP A 161 -35.62 11.64 17.56
N ASP A 162 -34.63 11.50 18.44
CA ASP A 162 -34.70 11.58 19.91
C ASP A 162 -35.52 10.47 20.60
N ARG A 163 -35.91 9.47 19.84
CA ARG A 163 -36.66 8.33 20.36
C ARG A 163 -35.85 7.05 20.27
N ARG A 164 -35.72 6.34 21.41
CA ARG A 164 -35.16 5.00 21.45
C ARG A 164 -36.19 4.02 20.93
N ARG A 165 -35.92 3.35 19.81
CA ARG A 165 -36.77 2.32 19.23
C ARG A 165 -36.05 0.98 19.24
N GLU A 166 -36.78 -0.09 19.55
CA GLU A 166 -36.30 -1.46 19.49
C GLU A 166 -36.61 -2.03 18.11
N PHE A 167 -35.62 -2.56 17.44
CA PHE A 167 -35.73 -3.24 16.15
C PHE A 167 -35.31 -4.70 16.28
N ARG A 168 -36.06 -5.59 15.62
CA ARG A 168 -35.70 -7.00 15.54
C ARG A 168 -34.91 -7.28 14.28
N VAL A 169 -33.74 -7.86 14.47
CA VAL A 169 -32.86 -8.23 13.36
C VAL A 169 -33.46 -9.41 12.60
N VAL A 170 -33.79 -9.20 11.33
CA VAL A 170 -34.32 -10.27 10.43
C VAL A 170 -33.23 -10.87 9.57
N GLY A 171 -32.15 -10.14 9.34
CA GLY A 171 -31.02 -10.62 8.54
C GLY A 171 -29.77 -9.78 8.71
N THR A 172 -28.65 -10.32 8.20
CA THR A 172 -27.42 -9.57 8.03
C THR A 172 -27.08 -9.49 6.55
N ALA A 173 -26.53 -8.34 6.13
CA ALA A 173 -26.24 -8.09 4.72
C ALA A 173 -24.93 -7.31 4.54
N ILE A 174 -24.40 -7.37 3.31
CA ILE A 174 -23.35 -6.50 2.81
C ILE A 174 -23.88 -5.69 1.63
N SER A 175 -23.32 -4.49 1.41
CA SER A 175 -23.68 -3.61 0.30
C SER A 175 -22.46 -3.15 -0.47
N SER A 176 -22.62 -2.97 -1.78
CA SER A 176 -21.57 -2.44 -2.66
C SER A 176 -21.11 -1.02 -2.31
N GLU A 177 -21.95 -0.26 -1.61
CA GLU A 177 -21.61 1.08 -1.13
C GLU A 177 -20.67 1.08 0.09
N PHE A 178 -20.71 0.02 0.88
CA PHE A 178 -19.99 -0.13 2.14
C PHE A 178 -18.99 -1.28 2.08
N VAL A 179 -18.37 -1.48 0.91
CA VAL A 179 -17.26 -2.46 0.75
C VAL A 179 -16.11 -2.15 1.69
N TYR A 180 -15.87 -0.87 1.94
CA TYR A 180 -14.96 -0.34 2.94
C TYR A 180 -15.77 0.46 3.95
N LEU A 181 -16.09 -0.14 5.10
CA LEU A 181 -17.06 0.37 6.06
C LEU A 181 -16.45 1.49 6.91
N LEU A 182 -16.58 2.74 6.46
CA LEU A 182 -16.06 3.92 7.18
C LEU A 182 -17.17 4.64 7.93
N GLY A 183 -16.95 4.82 9.23
CA GLY A 183 -17.76 5.73 10.06
C GLY A 183 -17.33 7.18 9.92
N PRO A 184 -18.15 8.13 10.39
CA PRO A 184 -17.81 9.56 10.39
C PRO A 184 -16.47 9.82 11.07
N GLY A 185 -15.57 10.54 10.37
CA GLY A 185 -14.25 10.89 10.89
C GLY A 185 -13.22 9.75 10.92
N SER A 186 -13.60 8.52 10.55
CA SER A 186 -12.68 7.38 10.49
C SER A 186 -12.04 7.25 9.10
N ILE A 187 -10.79 6.81 9.07
CA ILE A 187 -10.04 6.50 7.84
C ILE A 187 -9.81 4.99 7.65
N VAL A 188 -10.22 4.19 8.64
CA VAL A 188 -10.10 2.74 8.65
C VAL A 188 -11.43 2.15 9.09
N PRO A 189 -11.87 1.00 8.51
CA PRO A 189 -13.08 0.32 8.96
C PRO A 189 -13.07 0.03 10.46
N ASP A 190 -14.16 0.40 11.12
CA ASP A 190 -14.34 0.14 12.55
C ASP A 190 -15.73 -0.48 12.83
N PRO A 191 -15.89 -1.77 12.60
CA PRO A 191 -17.17 -2.45 12.85
C PRO A 191 -17.55 -2.53 14.34
N ALA A 192 -16.64 -2.17 15.26
CA ALA A 192 -16.97 -2.06 16.69
C ALA A 192 -17.81 -0.83 17.00
N ARG A 193 -17.67 0.25 16.21
CA ARG A 193 -18.25 1.56 16.52
C ARG A 193 -19.09 2.16 15.42
N PHE A 194 -19.09 1.54 14.26
CA PHE A 194 -19.91 1.99 13.16
C PHE A 194 -20.64 0.81 12.51
N GLY A 195 -21.97 0.95 12.40
CA GLY A 195 -22.84 -0.01 11.76
C GLY A 195 -23.77 0.62 10.74
N VAL A 196 -24.12 -0.11 9.69
CA VAL A 196 -25.18 0.26 8.74
C VAL A 196 -26.39 -0.61 8.98
N PHE A 197 -27.53 0.03 9.10
CA PHE A 197 -28.82 -0.57 9.43
C PHE A 197 -29.80 -0.27 8.28
N TYR A 198 -30.33 -1.30 7.69
CA TYR A 198 -31.30 -1.17 6.62
C TYR A 198 -32.68 -1.33 7.21
N LEU A 199 -33.51 -0.33 7.02
CA LEU A 199 -34.90 -0.25 7.52
C LEU A 199 -35.89 -0.21 6.34
N LYS A 200 -37.13 -0.61 6.61
CA LYS A 200 -38.19 -0.38 5.64
C LYS A 200 -38.34 1.10 5.34
N ARG A 201 -38.65 1.42 4.10
CA ARG A 201 -38.90 2.80 3.70
C ARG A 201 -40.03 3.44 4.51
N SER A 202 -41.13 2.71 4.68
CA SER A 202 -42.29 3.15 5.48
C SER A 202 -41.92 3.52 6.91
N ASP A 203 -41.04 2.72 7.55
CA ASP A 203 -40.61 2.98 8.94
C ASP A 203 -39.72 4.25 9.00
N MET A 204 -38.86 4.47 8.01
CA MET A 204 -38.03 5.66 7.95
C MET A 204 -38.81 6.93 7.59
N GLU A 205 -39.80 6.85 6.69
CA GLU A 205 -40.71 7.96 6.39
C GLU A 205 -41.43 8.42 7.68
N ALA A 206 -42.00 7.49 8.43
CA ALA A 206 -42.67 7.80 9.70
C ALA A 206 -41.74 8.29 10.80
N ALA A 207 -40.52 7.75 10.90
CA ALA A 207 -39.58 8.09 11.94
C ALA A 207 -38.97 9.50 11.79
N PHE A 208 -38.71 9.93 10.55
CA PHE A 208 -38.01 11.18 10.25
C PHE A 208 -38.89 12.23 9.54
N GLY A 209 -40.18 11.96 9.37
CA GLY A 209 -41.10 12.87 8.70
C GLY A 209 -40.78 13.07 7.21
N PHE A 210 -40.44 11.98 6.50
CA PHE A 210 -40.11 12.00 5.08
C PHE A 210 -41.22 11.37 4.19
N GLU A 211 -42.50 11.45 4.61
CA GLU A 211 -43.62 10.93 3.83
C GLU A 211 -43.61 11.56 2.43
N GLY A 212 -43.49 10.72 1.39
CA GLY A 212 -43.43 11.18 0.00
C GLY A 212 -42.21 12.00 -0.38
N ALA A 213 -41.15 11.99 0.43
CA ALA A 213 -39.91 12.72 0.20
C ALA A 213 -38.68 11.82 0.32
N CYS A 214 -37.51 12.37 -0.05
CA CYS A 214 -36.20 11.72 0.09
C CYS A 214 -35.11 12.76 0.41
N ASN A 215 -34.00 12.30 0.88
CA ASN A 215 -32.79 13.14 1.06
C ASN A 215 -31.55 12.59 0.29
N GLN A 216 -31.71 11.53 -0.47
CA GLN A 216 -30.69 11.05 -1.36
C GLN A 216 -31.31 10.44 -2.61
N VAL A 217 -30.69 10.70 -3.75
CA VAL A 217 -31.07 10.09 -5.04
C VAL A 217 -29.86 9.37 -5.60
N LEU A 218 -30.01 8.08 -5.89
CA LEU A 218 -29.04 7.27 -6.60
C LEU A 218 -29.41 7.19 -8.07
N GLY A 219 -28.42 7.22 -8.97
CA GLY A 219 -28.70 7.10 -10.39
C GLY A 219 -27.73 6.18 -11.12
N ARG A 220 -28.23 5.60 -12.22
CA ARG A 220 -27.41 4.84 -13.18
C ARG A 220 -27.37 5.56 -14.51
N LEU A 221 -26.21 5.47 -15.16
CA LEU A 221 -25.92 6.16 -16.41
C LEU A 221 -25.76 5.17 -17.58
N THR A 222 -26.00 5.66 -18.77
CA THR A 222 -25.62 4.94 -20.00
C THR A 222 -24.10 4.86 -20.09
N PRO A 223 -23.56 3.85 -20.79
CA PRO A 223 -22.11 3.68 -20.91
C PRO A 223 -21.39 4.93 -21.47
N GLU A 224 -22.04 5.68 -22.36
CA GLU A 224 -21.46 6.85 -23.03
C GLU A 224 -21.20 8.01 -22.09
N VAL A 225 -22.05 8.19 -21.05
CA VAL A 225 -21.95 9.30 -20.09
C VAL A 225 -21.20 8.89 -18.83
N ARG A 226 -21.13 7.61 -18.51
CA ARG A 226 -20.54 7.06 -17.29
C ARG A 226 -19.08 7.49 -17.06
N ASP A 227 -18.29 7.61 -18.12
CA ASP A 227 -16.88 7.98 -18.02
C ASP A 227 -16.67 9.48 -17.75
N ARG A 228 -17.64 10.31 -18.13
CA ARG A 228 -17.64 11.76 -17.91
C ARG A 228 -18.99 12.24 -17.42
N PRO A 229 -19.37 11.95 -16.19
CA PRO A 229 -20.69 12.29 -15.64
C PRO A 229 -20.81 13.78 -15.23
N ASP A 230 -19.68 14.52 -15.10
CA ASP A 230 -19.65 15.85 -14.49
C ASP A 230 -20.66 16.83 -15.11
N PRO A 231 -20.79 16.99 -16.44
CA PRO A 231 -21.76 17.94 -17.01
C PRO A 231 -23.21 17.55 -16.74
N LEU A 232 -23.50 16.26 -16.55
CA LEU A 232 -24.81 15.78 -16.18
C LEU A 232 -25.08 16.06 -14.70
N LEU A 233 -24.08 15.86 -13.84
CA LEU A 233 -24.19 16.10 -12.40
C LEU A 233 -24.36 17.60 -12.10
N ASP A 234 -23.63 18.48 -12.80
CA ASP A 234 -23.82 19.94 -12.70
C ASP A 234 -25.26 20.34 -13.05
N ARG A 235 -25.84 19.70 -14.09
CA ARG A 235 -27.23 19.93 -14.45
C ARG A 235 -28.22 19.37 -13.44
N ALA A 236 -27.93 18.20 -12.86
CA ALA A 236 -28.74 17.63 -11.79
C ALA A 236 -28.74 18.51 -10.53
N GLU A 237 -27.58 19.09 -10.21
CA GLU A 237 -27.41 20.05 -9.12
C GLU A 237 -28.28 21.30 -9.31
N LEU A 238 -28.22 21.91 -10.48
CA LEU A 238 -29.05 23.07 -10.84
C LEU A 238 -30.56 22.79 -10.79
N LEU A 239 -30.98 21.58 -11.23
CA LEU A 239 -32.41 21.20 -11.21
C LEU A 239 -32.95 20.97 -9.80
N LEU A 240 -32.09 20.65 -8.85
CA LEU A 240 -32.46 20.34 -7.47
C LEU A 240 -31.97 21.40 -6.45
N GLU A 241 -31.45 22.54 -6.92
CA GLU A 241 -30.91 23.63 -6.09
C GLU A 241 -31.86 24.09 -4.99
N ASP A 242 -33.16 24.24 -5.32
CA ASP A 242 -34.19 24.65 -4.39
C ASP A 242 -34.39 23.69 -3.19
N PHE A 243 -33.95 22.44 -3.32
CA PHE A 243 -34.07 21.40 -2.29
C PHE A 243 -32.81 21.25 -1.41
N GLY A 244 -31.83 22.13 -1.57
CA GLY A 244 -30.62 22.19 -0.77
C GLY A 244 -29.71 20.99 -1.07
N VAL A 245 -29.14 20.97 -2.29
CA VAL A 245 -28.15 19.97 -2.69
C VAL A 245 -26.91 20.10 -1.81
N ALA A 246 -26.60 19.08 -1.02
CA ALA A 246 -25.40 19.03 -0.21
C ALA A 246 -24.19 18.52 -1.00
N SER A 247 -24.40 17.53 -1.87
CA SER A 247 -23.34 17.03 -2.76
C SER A 247 -23.92 16.26 -3.93
N THR A 248 -23.20 16.32 -5.06
CA THR A 248 -23.37 15.45 -6.22
C THR A 248 -22.08 14.60 -6.37
N THR A 249 -22.17 13.29 -6.19
CA THR A 249 -20.98 12.43 -6.10
C THR A 249 -21.00 11.36 -7.19
N PRO A 250 -20.09 11.40 -8.18
CA PRO A 250 -19.95 10.31 -9.13
C PRO A 250 -19.34 9.08 -8.46
N ARG A 251 -19.55 7.87 -9.01
CA ARG A 251 -19.04 6.61 -8.46
C ARG A 251 -17.55 6.65 -8.18
N ARG A 252 -16.76 7.29 -9.06
CA ARG A 252 -15.31 7.37 -8.90
C ARG A 252 -14.88 8.04 -7.58
N ASP A 253 -15.68 9.01 -7.10
CA ASP A 253 -15.40 9.81 -5.91
C ASP A 253 -16.13 9.29 -4.66
N GLN A 254 -16.97 8.25 -4.81
CA GLN A 254 -17.60 7.58 -3.68
C GLN A 254 -16.52 6.92 -2.83
N ILE A 255 -16.46 7.26 -1.54
CA ILE A 255 -15.36 6.96 -0.61
C ILE A 255 -14.96 5.49 -0.63
N SER A 256 -15.92 4.58 -0.45
CA SER A 256 -15.64 3.13 -0.40
C SER A 256 -15.09 2.60 -1.74
N ASN A 257 -15.61 3.11 -2.87
CA ASN A 257 -15.10 2.76 -4.20
C ASN A 257 -13.72 3.35 -4.46
N GLN A 258 -13.43 4.57 -3.97
CA GLN A 258 -12.15 5.22 -4.12
C GLN A 258 -11.05 4.42 -3.42
N PHE A 259 -11.25 4.05 -2.13
CA PHE A 259 -10.31 3.21 -1.40
C PHE A 259 -10.02 1.87 -2.11
N LEU A 260 -11.07 1.17 -2.54
CA LEU A 260 -10.92 -0.10 -3.25
C LEU A 260 -10.21 0.05 -4.61
N SER A 261 -10.52 1.12 -5.34
CA SER A 261 -9.93 1.38 -6.67
C SER A 261 -8.47 1.82 -6.57
N ASP A 262 -8.13 2.61 -5.55
CA ASP A 262 -6.75 3.04 -5.28
C ASP A 262 -5.88 1.85 -4.89
N GLU A 263 -6.39 0.94 -4.04
CA GLU A 263 -5.69 -0.30 -3.68
C GLU A 263 -5.42 -1.18 -4.92
N ILE A 264 -6.43 -1.37 -5.78
CA ILE A 264 -6.26 -2.13 -7.03
C ILE A 264 -5.21 -1.47 -7.94
N ARG A 265 -5.22 -0.15 -8.08
CA ARG A 265 -4.24 0.60 -8.89
C ARG A 265 -2.82 0.45 -8.33
N GLN A 266 -2.67 0.54 -7.01
CA GLN A 266 -1.39 0.37 -6.32
C GLN A 266 -0.83 -1.04 -6.51
N LEU A 267 -1.66 -2.08 -6.37
CA LEU A 267 -1.28 -3.45 -6.67
C LEU A 267 -0.78 -3.61 -8.11
N GLY A 268 -1.47 -2.99 -9.08
CA GLY A 268 -1.07 -2.98 -10.49
C GLY A 268 0.33 -2.41 -10.69
N THR A 269 0.65 -1.30 -10.03
CA THR A 269 1.97 -0.64 -10.09
C THR A 269 3.06 -1.49 -9.44
N PHE A 270 2.81 -2.00 -8.24
CA PHE A 270 3.78 -2.82 -7.51
C PHE A 270 4.02 -4.17 -8.17
N ALA A 271 3.03 -4.74 -8.86
CA ALA A 271 3.16 -5.97 -9.63
C ALA A 271 4.19 -5.88 -10.78
N PHE A 272 4.56 -4.67 -11.20
CA PHE A 272 5.59 -4.45 -12.21
C PHE A 272 6.94 -4.06 -11.62
N VAL A 273 6.98 -3.06 -10.73
CA VAL A 273 8.22 -2.46 -10.22
C VAL A 273 9.03 -3.44 -9.39
N MET A 274 8.39 -4.10 -8.42
CA MET A 274 9.10 -5.02 -7.52
C MET A 274 9.71 -6.22 -8.24
N PRO A 275 8.97 -6.99 -9.05
CA PRO A 275 9.54 -8.11 -9.78
C PRO A 275 10.64 -7.72 -10.76
N ALA A 276 10.56 -6.54 -11.39
CA ALA A 276 11.58 -6.07 -12.32
C ALA A 276 12.97 -5.96 -11.63
N ILE A 277 13.00 -5.46 -10.39
CA ILE A 277 14.24 -5.36 -9.62
C ILE A 277 14.80 -6.77 -9.30
N PHE A 278 13.96 -7.70 -8.85
CA PHE A 278 14.36 -9.07 -8.55
C PHE A 278 14.94 -9.77 -9.79
N LEU A 279 14.27 -9.66 -10.91
CA LEU A 279 14.68 -10.29 -12.15
C LEU A 279 15.94 -9.67 -12.75
N ALA A 280 16.11 -8.34 -12.58
CA ALA A 280 17.35 -7.67 -12.97
C ALA A 280 18.57 -8.20 -12.19
N VAL A 281 18.42 -8.41 -10.87
CA VAL A 281 19.48 -9.04 -10.06
C VAL A 281 19.74 -10.47 -10.51
N ALA A 282 18.69 -11.27 -10.75
CA ALA A 282 18.83 -12.63 -11.23
C ALA A 282 19.58 -12.69 -12.57
N ALA A 283 19.24 -11.79 -13.51
CA ALA A 283 19.91 -11.71 -14.81
C ALA A 283 21.40 -11.33 -14.67
N LEU A 284 21.72 -10.37 -13.79
CA LEU A 284 23.10 -9.97 -13.52
C LEU A 284 23.93 -11.12 -12.93
N VAL A 285 23.37 -11.83 -11.94
CA VAL A 285 24.04 -12.98 -11.29
C VAL A 285 24.25 -14.11 -12.31
N LEU A 286 23.23 -14.40 -13.13
CA LEU A 286 23.30 -15.43 -14.16
C LEU A 286 24.30 -15.06 -15.27
N ASN A 287 24.41 -13.81 -15.66
CA ASN A 287 25.40 -13.32 -16.61
C ASN A 287 26.83 -13.61 -16.14
N VAL A 288 27.14 -13.27 -14.88
CA VAL A 288 28.48 -13.54 -14.30
C VAL A 288 28.75 -15.04 -14.21
N LEU A 289 27.77 -15.82 -13.80
CA LEU A 289 27.91 -17.27 -13.71
C LEU A 289 28.18 -17.88 -15.08
N MET A 290 27.43 -17.51 -16.11
CA MET A 290 27.60 -18.06 -17.45
C MET A 290 28.92 -17.67 -18.06
N GLY A 291 29.36 -16.41 -17.90
CA GLY A 291 30.70 -16.00 -18.34
C GLY A 291 31.82 -16.91 -17.76
N ARG A 292 31.63 -17.35 -16.52
CA ARG A 292 32.59 -18.22 -15.83
C ARG A 292 32.51 -19.67 -16.20
N LEU A 293 31.31 -20.25 -16.26
CA LEU A 293 31.14 -21.63 -16.73
C LEU A 293 31.74 -21.77 -18.11
N THR A 294 31.59 -20.77 -18.97
CA THR A 294 32.17 -20.72 -20.31
C THR A 294 33.69 -20.60 -20.25
N GLU A 295 34.25 -19.79 -19.36
CA GLU A 295 35.69 -19.67 -19.18
C GLU A 295 36.33 -20.96 -18.62
N GLN A 296 35.72 -21.61 -17.63
CA GLN A 296 36.16 -22.86 -17.06
C GLN A 296 36.10 -24.04 -18.06
N GLN A 297 35.14 -23.97 -18.97
CA GLN A 297 34.97 -24.98 -20.03
C GLN A 297 35.65 -24.61 -21.34
N ARG A 298 36.51 -23.57 -21.34
CA ARG A 298 37.19 -23.04 -22.51
C ARG A 298 37.87 -24.12 -23.35
N THR A 299 38.67 -24.98 -22.73
CA THR A 299 39.32 -26.13 -23.40
C THR A 299 38.32 -27.12 -23.96
N THR A 300 37.29 -27.47 -23.21
CA THR A 300 36.22 -28.38 -23.68
C THR A 300 35.46 -27.76 -24.87
N ILE A 301 35.17 -26.44 -24.81
CA ILE A 301 34.53 -25.72 -25.91
C ILE A 301 35.44 -25.69 -27.13
N GLY A 302 36.75 -25.45 -26.95
CA GLY A 302 37.76 -25.52 -28.01
C GLY A 302 37.82 -26.91 -28.67
N THR A 303 37.81 -27.98 -27.85
CA THR A 303 37.76 -29.36 -28.34
C THR A 303 36.49 -29.67 -29.14
N LEU A 304 35.33 -29.20 -28.66
CA LEU A 304 34.03 -29.37 -29.37
C LEU A 304 34.03 -28.64 -30.71
N LYS A 305 34.59 -27.40 -30.76
CA LYS A 305 34.80 -26.67 -32.02
C LYS A 305 35.74 -27.43 -32.98
N ALA A 306 36.85 -27.98 -32.48
CA ALA A 306 37.78 -28.79 -33.27
C ALA A 306 37.13 -30.08 -33.81
N LEU A 307 36.12 -30.62 -33.09
CA LEU A 307 35.32 -31.78 -33.52
C LEU A 307 34.17 -31.38 -34.48
N GLY A 308 34.09 -30.14 -34.92
CA GLY A 308 33.14 -29.65 -35.92
C GLY A 308 31.83 -29.12 -35.39
N TYR A 309 31.67 -28.93 -34.08
CA TYR A 309 30.47 -28.21 -33.55
C TYR A 309 30.56 -26.74 -33.87
N SER A 310 29.49 -26.19 -34.49
CA SER A 310 29.41 -24.76 -34.81
C SER A 310 29.21 -23.91 -33.55
N ASP A 311 29.65 -22.62 -33.62
CA ASP A 311 29.47 -21.64 -32.56
C ASP A 311 27.99 -21.47 -32.18
N GLU A 312 27.15 -21.57 -33.18
CA GLU A 312 25.69 -21.47 -32.99
C GLU A 312 25.16 -22.64 -32.14
N SER A 313 25.60 -23.89 -32.44
CA SER A 313 25.21 -25.08 -31.67
C SER A 313 25.64 -24.98 -30.20
N LEU A 314 26.85 -24.48 -29.95
CA LEU A 314 27.40 -24.29 -28.61
C LEU A 314 26.70 -23.14 -27.89
N TYR A 315 26.36 -22.08 -28.61
CA TYR A 315 25.59 -20.94 -28.06
C TYR A 315 24.18 -21.39 -27.64
N PHE A 316 23.49 -22.14 -28.47
CA PHE A 316 22.16 -22.70 -28.10
C PHE A 316 22.25 -23.71 -26.94
N HIS A 317 23.32 -24.47 -26.84
CA HIS A 317 23.55 -25.36 -25.70
C HIS A 317 23.67 -24.56 -24.37
N LEU A 318 24.36 -23.43 -24.36
CA LEU A 318 24.45 -22.56 -23.17
C LEU A 318 23.12 -21.88 -22.88
N ILE A 319 22.39 -21.45 -23.90
CA ILE A 319 21.04 -20.88 -23.74
C ILE A 319 20.08 -21.91 -23.09
N LYS A 320 20.13 -23.19 -23.51
CA LYS A 320 19.36 -24.28 -22.89
C LYS A 320 19.61 -24.38 -21.38
N PHE A 321 20.87 -24.16 -20.93
CA PHE A 321 21.17 -24.10 -19.48
C PHE A 321 20.38 -23.00 -18.79
N GLY A 322 20.40 -21.78 -19.33
CA GLY A 322 19.64 -20.66 -18.81
C GLY A 322 18.13 -20.91 -18.83
N MET A 323 17.60 -21.49 -19.92
CA MET A 323 16.19 -21.85 -20.05
C MET A 323 15.75 -22.83 -18.96
N VAL A 324 16.54 -23.85 -18.64
CA VAL A 324 16.24 -24.82 -17.58
C VAL A 324 16.22 -24.13 -16.21
N VAL A 325 17.21 -23.28 -15.93
CA VAL A 325 17.26 -22.52 -14.65
C VAL A 325 16.07 -21.56 -14.55
N GLY A 326 15.76 -20.85 -15.65
CA GLY A 326 14.62 -19.95 -15.72
C GLY A 326 13.29 -20.68 -15.54
N LEU A 327 13.13 -21.83 -16.21
CA LEU A 327 11.93 -22.66 -16.11
C LEU A 327 11.73 -23.21 -14.70
N LEU A 328 12.77 -23.73 -14.06
CA LEU A 328 12.73 -24.22 -12.68
C LEU A 328 12.34 -23.08 -11.71
N GLY A 329 13.04 -21.94 -11.81
CA GLY A 329 12.72 -20.76 -11.00
C GLY A 329 11.32 -20.23 -11.26
N GLY A 330 10.88 -20.21 -12.53
CA GLY A 330 9.54 -19.79 -12.93
C GLY A 330 8.44 -20.68 -12.36
N LEU A 331 8.57 -22.00 -12.49
CA LEU A 331 7.56 -22.95 -11.98
C LEU A 331 7.46 -22.91 -10.45
N VAL A 332 8.61 -22.94 -9.77
CA VAL A 332 8.65 -22.83 -8.30
C VAL A 332 8.07 -21.48 -7.86
N GLY A 333 8.45 -20.40 -8.56
CA GLY A 333 7.93 -19.05 -8.32
C GLY A 333 6.41 -18.94 -8.52
N CYS A 334 5.84 -19.58 -9.53
CA CYS A 334 4.38 -19.63 -9.73
C CYS A 334 3.66 -20.32 -8.57
N GLY A 335 4.18 -21.46 -8.08
CA GLY A 335 3.61 -22.17 -6.93
C GLY A 335 3.61 -21.31 -5.67
N PHE A 336 4.78 -20.76 -5.29
CA PHE A 336 4.90 -19.85 -4.14
C PHE A 336 4.09 -18.57 -4.33
N GLY A 337 4.06 -18.00 -5.54
CA GLY A 337 3.30 -16.82 -5.84
C GLY A 337 1.79 -17.00 -5.67
N HIS A 338 1.26 -18.18 -6.06
CA HIS A 338 -0.14 -18.51 -5.83
C HIS A 338 -0.47 -18.67 -4.35
N LEU A 339 0.40 -19.32 -3.57
CA LEU A 339 0.24 -19.42 -2.11
C LEU A 339 0.24 -18.02 -1.48
N LEU A 340 1.17 -17.17 -1.88
CA LEU A 340 1.28 -15.80 -1.37
C LEU A 340 0.08 -14.94 -1.77
N ALA A 341 -0.43 -15.09 -3.00
CA ALA A 341 -1.69 -14.47 -3.45
C ALA A 341 -2.87 -14.87 -2.55
N GLY A 342 -2.90 -16.12 -2.09
CA GLY A 342 -3.89 -16.62 -1.14
C GLY A 342 -3.82 -15.91 0.21
N VAL A 343 -2.61 -15.71 0.75
CA VAL A 343 -2.39 -14.96 1.99
C VAL A 343 -2.84 -13.51 1.82
N MET A 344 -2.43 -12.83 0.75
CA MET A 344 -2.86 -11.45 0.45
C MET A 344 -4.38 -11.36 0.31
N THR A 345 -4.99 -12.26 -0.43
CA THR A 345 -6.45 -12.31 -0.61
C THR A 345 -7.17 -12.52 0.74
N GLY A 346 -6.58 -13.33 1.63
CA GLY A 346 -7.07 -13.53 3.01
C GLY A 346 -7.01 -12.25 3.86
N LEU A 347 -5.93 -11.46 3.73
CA LEU A 347 -5.80 -10.16 4.40
C LEU A 347 -6.85 -9.17 3.88
N TYR A 348 -7.06 -9.09 2.57
CA TYR A 348 -8.06 -8.18 2.00
C TYR A 348 -9.49 -8.46 2.45
N ARG A 349 -9.84 -9.70 2.79
CA ARG A 349 -11.16 -10.04 3.37
C ARG A 349 -11.43 -9.39 4.73
N GLN A 350 -10.40 -8.95 5.44
CA GLN A 350 -10.56 -8.28 6.74
C GLN A 350 -10.97 -6.82 6.58
N PHE A 351 -10.62 -6.20 5.45
CA PHE A 351 -10.86 -4.78 5.18
C PHE A 351 -12.00 -4.53 4.21
N PHE A 352 -12.17 -5.43 3.23
CA PHE A 352 -13.15 -5.26 2.17
C PHE A 352 -14.26 -6.30 2.26
N GLU A 353 -15.47 -5.82 2.44
CA GLU A 353 -16.67 -6.67 2.48
C GLU A 353 -17.12 -7.07 1.07
N LEU A 354 -16.47 -8.08 0.52
CA LEU A 354 -16.79 -8.65 -0.79
C LEU A 354 -17.49 -10.02 -0.62
N PRO A 355 -18.56 -10.31 -1.37
CA PRO A 355 -19.35 -11.54 -1.17
C PRO A 355 -18.56 -12.81 -1.43
N ARG A 356 -17.67 -12.81 -2.42
CA ARG A 356 -16.82 -13.93 -2.83
C ARG A 356 -15.45 -13.41 -3.29
N LEU A 357 -14.55 -13.21 -2.34
CA LEU A 357 -13.16 -12.93 -2.64
C LEU A 357 -12.37 -14.24 -2.52
N GLU A 358 -12.15 -14.92 -3.64
CA GLU A 358 -11.48 -16.21 -3.74
C GLU A 358 -10.11 -16.03 -4.40
N ASN A 359 -9.12 -16.82 -3.93
CA ASN A 359 -7.84 -16.88 -4.61
C ASN A 359 -7.96 -17.78 -5.83
N ARG A 360 -8.07 -17.19 -7.01
CA ARG A 360 -8.21 -17.89 -8.28
C ARG A 360 -6.86 -18.12 -8.95
N VAL A 361 -6.77 -19.20 -9.70
CA VAL A 361 -5.63 -19.48 -10.56
C VAL A 361 -5.84 -18.74 -11.89
N PHE A 362 -4.87 -17.91 -12.26
CA PHE A 362 -4.87 -17.22 -13.56
C PHE A 362 -3.77 -17.82 -14.45
N PRO A 363 -4.09 -18.76 -15.37
CA PRO A 363 -3.10 -19.40 -16.23
C PRO A 363 -2.27 -18.42 -17.06
N GLY A 364 -2.89 -17.31 -17.51
CA GLY A 364 -2.21 -16.24 -18.25
C GLY A 364 -1.14 -15.53 -17.41
N VAL A 365 -1.41 -15.29 -16.12
CA VAL A 365 -0.43 -14.69 -15.18
C VAL A 365 0.72 -15.67 -14.93
N MET A 366 0.43 -16.94 -14.72
CA MET A 366 1.45 -17.96 -14.51
C MET A 366 2.33 -18.15 -15.76
N ALA A 367 1.71 -18.24 -16.94
CA ALA A 367 2.43 -18.37 -18.21
C ALA A 367 3.33 -17.14 -18.47
N SER A 368 2.83 -15.92 -18.22
CA SER A 368 3.64 -14.71 -18.34
C SER A 368 4.78 -14.66 -17.33
N GLY A 369 4.57 -15.10 -16.08
CA GLY A 369 5.62 -15.23 -15.06
C GLY A 369 6.74 -16.18 -15.50
N VAL A 370 6.38 -17.36 -16.02
CA VAL A 370 7.36 -18.32 -16.57
C VAL A 370 8.06 -17.75 -17.81
N ALA A 371 7.34 -17.10 -18.72
CA ALA A 371 7.93 -16.50 -19.92
C ALA A 371 8.94 -15.40 -19.56
N ILE A 372 8.59 -14.52 -18.61
CA ILE A 372 9.48 -13.45 -18.12
C ILE A 372 10.73 -14.07 -17.47
N SER A 373 10.57 -15.11 -16.66
CA SER A 373 11.71 -15.77 -15.98
C SER A 373 12.67 -16.41 -16.98
N VAL A 374 12.14 -17.13 -17.97
CA VAL A 374 12.94 -17.74 -19.03
C VAL A 374 13.61 -16.67 -19.88
N GLY A 375 12.89 -15.62 -20.27
CA GLY A 375 13.44 -14.48 -21.02
C GLY A 375 14.59 -13.81 -20.29
N CYS A 376 14.42 -13.53 -19.00
CA CYS A 376 15.44 -12.95 -18.13
C CYS A 376 16.68 -13.84 -18.03
N ALA A 377 16.48 -15.14 -17.84
CA ALA A 377 17.58 -16.11 -17.78
C ALA A 377 18.33 -16.22 -19.12
N VAL A 378 17.61 -16.24 -20.24
CA VAL A 378 18.21 -16.24 -21.58
C VAL A 378 19.04 -14.98 -21.84
N ILE A 379 18.55 -13.79 -21.48
CA ILE A 379 19.27 -12.52 -21.60
C ILE A 379 20.58 -12.56 -20.78
N GLY A 380 20.51 -13.07 -19.55
CA GLY A 380 21.67 -13.22 -18.66
C GLY A 380 22.73 -14.12 -19.28
N VAL A 381 22.34 -15.30 -19.77
CA VAL A 381 23.24 -16.26 -20.43
C VAL A 381 23.81 -15.72 -21.74
N ALA A 382 22.98 -15.14 -22.59
CA ALA A 382 23.36 -14.67 -23.92
C ALA A 382 24.53 -13.67 -23.88
N ARG A 383 24.52 -12.77 -22.88
CA ARG A 383 25.64 -11.84 -22.68
C ARG A 383 26.89 -12.51 -22.13
N GLY A 384 26.74 -13.45 -21.17
CA GLY A 384 27.87 -14.15 -20.54
C GLY A 384 28.60 -15.11 -21.47
N ALA A 385 27.87 -15.72 -22.43
CA ALA A 385 28.41 -16.73 -23.34
C ALA A 385 29.22 -16.15 -24.52
N ARG A 386 28.94 -14.91 -24.97
CA ARG A 386 29.55 -14.34 -26.19
C ARG A 386 31.06 -14.25 -26.14
N GLY A 387 31.64 -13.94 -24.98
CA GLY A 387 33.07 -13.65 -24.86
C GLY A 387 34.01 -14.84 -25.15
N VAL A 388 33.55 -16.10 -24.93
CA VAL A 388 34.38 -17.31 -25.17
C VAL A 388 34.08 -17.91 -26.53
N LEU A 389 32.86 -17.79 -27.01
CA LEU A 389 32.46 -18.31 -28.31
C LEU A 389 33.11 -17.60 -29.50
N SER A 390 33.60 -16.36 -29.30
CA SER A 390 34.32 -15.60 -30.31
C SER A 390 35.79 -16.04 -30.49
N LEU A 391 36.32 -16.93 -29.62
CA LEU A 391 37.69 -17.41 -29.70
C LEU A 391 37.85 -18.55 -30.73
N GLU A 392 38.98 -18.55 -31.47
CA GLU A 392 39.34 -19.64 -32.35
C GLU A 392 39.62 -20.91 -31.56
N PRO A 393 39.39 -22.14 -32.16
CA PRO A 393 39.63 -23.41 -31.47
C PRO A 393 41.03 -23.55 -30.87
N ALA A 394 42.06 -23.17 -31.61
CA ALA A 394 43.47 -23.22 -31.19
C ALA A 394 43.77 -22.26 -30.03
N GLU A 395 43.17 -21.09 -30.02
CA GLU A 395 43.29 -20.11 -28.94
C GLU A 395 42.50 -20.51 -27.69
N ALA A 396 41.33 -21.11 -27.87
CA ALA A 396 40.49 -21.61 -26.79
C ALA A 396 41.17 -22.79 -26.04
N MET A 397 41.98 -23.59 -26.71
CA MET A 397 42.70 -24.72 -26.12
C MET A 397 44.01 -24.33 -25.41
N ARG A 398 44.54 -23.11 -25.64
CA ARG A 398 45.73 -22.63 -24.95
C ARG A 398 45.39 -22.16 -23.53
N PRO A 399 46.22 -22.49 -22.51
CA PRO A 399 46.07 -21.92 -21.17
C PRO A 399 46.15 -20.38 -21.26
N LYS A 400 45.25 -19.71 -20.51
CA LYS A 400 45.26 -18.25 -20.44
C LYS A 400 46.59 -17.78 -19.84
N PRO A 401 47.33 -16.85 -20.48
CA PRO A 401 48.54 -16.34 -19.89
C PRO A 401 48.21 -15.67 -18.55
N PRO A 402 49.10 -15.77 -17.53
CA PRO A 402 48.90 -15.13 -16.25
C PRO A 402 48.72 -13.64 -16.46
N GLU A 403 47.64 -13.09 -15.92
CA GLU A 403 47.36 -11.63 -15.98
C GLU A 403 48.52 -10.89 -15.30
N GLY A 404 49.18 -10.00 -16.02
CA GLY A 404 50.32 -9.25 -15.54
C GLY A 404 50.01 -8.50 -14.23
N ALA A 405 50.98 -8.41 -13.36
CA ALA A 405 50.87 -7.73 -12.07
C ALA A 405 50.66 -6.23 -12.25
N ARG A 406 49.42 -5.81 -12.44
CA ARG A 406 49.04 -4.39 -12.42
C ARG A 406 49.05 -3.84 -11.01
N VAL A 407 49.81 -2.77 -10.78
CA VAL A 407 49.81 -2.03 -9.50
C VAL A 407 48.43 -1.41 -9.31
N THR A 408 47.81 -1.69 -8.18
CA THR A 408 46.47 -1.17 -7.85
C THR A 408 46.60 0.25 -7.25
N TRP A 409 45.54 1.07 -7.37
CA TRP A 409 45.58 2.46 -6.91
C TRP A 409 45.99 2.64 -5.44
N PRO A 410 45.51 1.83 -4.45
CA PRO A 410 45.96 1.96 -3.06
C PRO A 410 47.45 1.62 -2.86
N GLU A 411 48.07 0.80 -3.71
CA GLU A 411 49.51 0.50 -3.66
C GLU A 411 50.36 1.72 -3.99
N ARG A 412 49.78 2.71 -4.67
CA ARG A 412 50.45 3.98 -4.97
C ARG A 412 50.55 4.93 -3.77
N ILE A 413 49.88 4.63 -2.67
CA ILE A 413 49.86 5.41 -1.44
C ILE A 413 50.63 4.62 -0.37
N PRO A 414 51.98 4.84 -0.21
CA PRO A 414 52.86 3.96 0.57
C PRO A 414 52.52 3.95 2.06
N TRP A 415 52.07 5.08 2.63
CA TRP A 415 51.77 5.17 4.04
C TRP A 415 50.48 4.38 4.39
N LEU A 416 49.43 4.46 3.58
CA LEU A 416 48.21 3.69 3.76
C LEU A 416 48.46 2.19 3.58
N TRP A 417 49.30 1.82 2.57
CA TRP A 417 49.64 0.44 2.31
C TRP A 417 50.45 -0.24 3.41
N ARG A 418 51.36 0.54 4.09
CA ARG A 418 52.13 0.04 5.22
C ARG A 418 51.30 -0.19 6.48
N MET A 419 50.23 0.57 6.69
CA MET A 419 49.35 0.39 7.86
C MET A 419 48.45 -0.86 7.74
N LEU A 420 48.25 -1.41 6.56
CA LEU A 420 47.39 -2.57 6.34
C LEU A 420 48.11 -3.87 6.67
N ASP A 421 47.43 -4.76 7.42
CA ASP A 421 47.85 -6.15 7.61
C ASP A 421 47.92 -6.90 6.29
N THR A 422 48.75 -7.94 6.20
CA THR A 422 48.93 -8.75 5.00
C THR A 422 47.57 -9.30 4.45
N GLY A 423 46.66 -9.67 5.34
CA GLY A 423 45.33 -10.12 4.96
C GLY A 423 44.50 -9.03 4.25
N TRP A 424 44.56 -7.78 4.74
CA TRP A 424 43.87 -6.67 4.10
C TRP A 424 44.49 -6.27 2.77
N ARG A 425 45.85 -6.32 2.65
CA ARG A 425 46.52 -6.10 1.35
C ARG A 425 46.06 -7.10 0.31
N MET A 426 45.93 -8.39 0.68
CA MET A 426 45.47 -9.45 -0.21
C MET A 426 44.03 -9.19 -0.64
N ILE A 427 43.12 -8.83 0.28
CA ILE A 427 41.70 -8.54 0.02
C ILE A 427 41.54 -7.36 -0.93
N LEU A 428 42.18 -6.21 -0.63
CA LEU A 428 42.07 -5.01 -1.46
C LEU A 428 42.63 -5.22 -2.87
N ARG A 429 43.76 -5.90 -2.98
CA ARG A 429 44.33 -6.28 -4.27
C ARG A 429 43.36 -7.15 -5.07
N ASN A 430 42.75 -8.10 -4.42
CA ASN A 430 41.78 -9.01 -5.05
C ASN A 430 40.48 -8.29 -5.49
N ILE A 431 39.95 -7.42 -4.64
CA ILE A 431 38.76 -6.63 -4.97
C ILE A 431 39.01 -5.75 -6.19
N LEU A 432 40.15 -5.07 -6.24
CA LEU A 432 40.45 -4.11 -7.33
C LEU A 432 40.81 -4.80 -8.63
N ARG A 433 41.48 -5.97 -8.59
CA ARG A 433 41.81 -6.75 -9.78
C ARG A 433 40.59 -7.37 -10.44
N ASN A 434 39.62 -7.83 -9.66
CA ASN A 434 38.38 -8.44 -10.13
C ASN A 434 37.20 -7.45 -10.20
N GLY A 435 37.46 -6.21 -10.67
CA GLY A 435 36.51 -5.10 -10.59
C GLY A 435 35.13 -5.39 -11.18
N ARG A 436 35.03 -6.00 -12.37
CA ARG A 436 33.73 -6.32 -13.00
C ARG A 436 32.88 -7.27 -12.16
N ARG A 437 33.51 -8.29 -11.57
CA ARG A 437 32.84 -9.22 -10.69
C ARG A 437 32.31 -8.58 -9.42
N ASN A 438 33.21 -7.87 -8.76
CA ASN A 438 32.91 -7.27 -7.48
C ASN A 438 31.88 -6.16 -7.66
N LEU A 439 31.86 -5.46 -8.82
CA LEU A 439 30.82 -4.50 -9.19
C LEU A 439 29.42 -5.16 -9.25
N VAL A 440 29.30 -6.37 -9.80
CA VAL A 440 28.01 -7.09 -9.81
C VAL A 440 27.59 -7.47 -8.40
N GLY A 441 28.52 -7.88 -7.54
CA GLY A 441 28.24 -8.13 -6.11
C GLY A 441 27.77 -6.85 -5.40
N VAL A 442 28.44 -5.73 -5.63
CA VAL A 442 28.05 -4.42 -5.09
C VAL A 442 26.66 -4.01 -5.60
N ILE A 443 26.39 -4.12 -6.91
CA ILE A 443 25.07 -3.76 -7.48
C ILE A 443 23.97 -4.66 -6.93
N SER A 444 24.22 -5.96 -6.83
CA SER A 444 23.21 -6.89 -6.27
C SER A 444 22.89 -6.57 -4.81
N SER A 445 23.90 -6.31 -4.00
CA SER A 445 23.73 -5.90 -2.59
C SER A 445 23.08 -4.53 -2.47
N MET A 446 23.40 -3.59 -3.37
CA MET A 446 22.78 -2.26 -3.46
C MET A 446 21.27 -2.39 -3.74
N LEU A 447 20.91 -3.19 -4.75
CA LEU A 447 19.49 -3.41 -5.09
C LEU A 447 18.72 -4.13 -3.98
N ALA A 448 19.32 -5.12 -3.34
CA ALA A 448 18.72 -5.81 -2.20
C ALA A 448 18.51 -4.85 -1.00
N ALA A 449 19.53 -4.03 -0.69
CA ALA A 449 19.43 -3.03 0.36
C ALA A 449 18.40 -1.94 0.01
N SER A 450 18.32 -1.52 -1.25
CA SER A 450 17.34 -0.50 -1.68
C SER A 450 15.92 -0.99 -1.51
N LEU A 451 15.63 -2.25 -1.82
CA LEU A 451 14.31 -2.86 -1.57
C LEU A 451 13.98 -2.93 -0.08
N LEU A 452 14.97 -3.33 0.74
CA LEU A 452 14.78 -3.43 2.18
C LEU A 452 14.53 -2.05 2.81
N VAL A 453 15.31 -1.03 2.42
CA VAL A 453 15.08 0.37 2.84
C VAL A 453 13.67 0.82 2.44
N THR A 454 13.27 0.58 1.20
CA THR A 454 11.95 0.99 0.70
C THR A 454 10.83 0.40 1.54
N GLY A 455 10.91 -0.89 1.90
CA GLY A 455 9.90 -1.53 2.74
C GLY A 455 9.87 -1.02 4.18
N LEU A 456 11.03 -0.87 4.80
CA LEU A 456 11.13 -0.35 6.16
C LEU A 456 10.67 1.11 6.25
N LEU A 457 10.99 1.94 5.24
CA LEU A 457 10.51 3.32 5.18
C LEU A 457 9.00 3.39 5.00
N GLY A 458 8.40 2.49 4.20
CA GLY A 458 6.95 2.44 4.01
C GLY A 458 6.19 2.24 5.33
N GLY A 459 6.56 1.24 6.11
CA GLY A 459 5.95 0.97 7.41
C GLY A 459 6.10 2.12 8.40
N THR A 460 7.34 2.62 8.55
CA THR A 460 7.64 3.71 9.50
C THR A 460 7.04 5.06 9.08
N ALA A 461 6.88 5.31 7.78
CA ALA A 461 6.28 6.54 7.28
C ALA A 461 4.78 6.62 7.61
N ILE A 462 4.06 5.52 7.50
CA ILE A 462 2.64 5.45 7.89
C ILE A 462 2.48 5.69 9.39
N GLU A 463 3.28 5.00 10.22
CA GLU A 463 3.26 5.18 11.67
C GLU A 463 3.54 6.63 12.07
N ARG A 464 4.52 7.27 11.41
CA ARG A 464 4.83 8.68 11.62
C ARG A 464 3.70 9.61 11.16
N GLY A 465 3.03 9.31 10.05
CA GLY A 465 1.86 10.05 9.57
C GLY A 465 0.73 10.06 10.60
N VAL A 466 0.43 8.90 11.18
CA VAL A 466 -0.59 8.76 12.25
C VAL A 466 -0.16 9.55 13.49
N GLU A 467 1.09 9.44 13.91
CA GLU A 467 1.61 10.19 15.06
C GLU A 467 1.50 11.69 14.85
N VAL A 468 1.93 12.21 13.70
CA VAL A 468 1.84 13.64 13.40
C VAL A 468 0.40 14.11 13.35
N GLN A 469 -0.49 13.37 12.69
CA GLN A 469 -1.90 13.74 12.55
C GLN A 469 -2.62 13.79 13.89
N PHE A 470 -2.49 12.74 14.72
CA PHE A 470 -3.29 12.57 15.94
C PHE A 470 -2.61 12.97 17.24
N SER A 471 -1.31 13.30 17.19
CA SER A 471 -0.59 13.77 18.40
C SER A 471 -0.09 15.20 18.27
N LEU A 472 0.22 15.67 17.04
CA LEU A 472 0.77 16.99 16.83
C LEU A 472 -0.24 17.97 16.22
N ILE A 473 -1.10 17.52 15.29
CA ILE A 473 -2.09 18.37 14.63
C ILE A 473 -3.42 18.31 15.41
N GLN A 474 -4.05 17.14 15.50
CA GLN A 474 -5.33 16.92 16.17
C GLN A 474 -5.09 16.39 17.58
N ARG A 475 -5.23 17.24 18.58
CA ARG A 475 -4.90 16.95 19.98
C ARG A 475 -6.14 16.76 20.85
N SER A 476 -7.34 16.93 20.28
CA SER A 476 -8.61 16.70 20.98
C SER A 476 -8.72 15.25 21.42
N ASP A 477 -9.33 14.98 22.58
CA ASP A 477 -9.61 13.63 23.05
C ASP A 477 -10.92 13.11 22.46
N ILE A 478 -11.91 13.99 22.31
CA ILE A 478 -13.22 13.68 21.74
C ILE A 478 -13.61 14.79 20.76
N ASP A 479 -14.08 14.42 19.59
CA ASP A 479 -14.69 15.31 18.61
C ASP A 479 -16.20 15.03 18.53
N LEU A 480 -17.01 16.04 18.76
CA LEU A 480 -18.47 15.96 18.64
C LEU A 480 -18.90 16.71 17.38
N GLY A 481 -19.57 16.01 16.47
CA GLY A 481 -20.25 16.62 15.32
C GLY A 481 -21.72 16.82 15.59
N PHE A 482 -22.25 17.99 15.30
CA PHE A 482 -23.68 18.28 15.43
C PHE A 482 -24.45 17.90 14.18
N ARG A 483 -25.80 17.71 14.33
CA ARG A 483 -26.70 17.45 13.19
C ARG A 483 -26.86 18.70 12.33
N ASP A 484 -27.08 19.82 12.97
CA ASP A 484 -27.21 21.13 12.35
C ASP A 484 -26.16 22.09 12.92
N THR A 485 -25.82 23.12 12.17
CA THR A 485 -24.97 24.21 12.66
C THR A 485 -25.62 24.91 13.86
N ARG A 486 -24.80 25.16 14.87
CA ARG A 486 -25.27 25.78 16.13
C ARG A 486 -24.56 27.11 16.40
N GLY A 487 -25.09 27.89 17.31
CA GLY A 487 -24.48 29.11 17.80
C GLY A 487 -23.52 28.87 18.96
N ARG A 488 -23.13 29.98 19.63
CA ARG A 488 -22.24 29.98 20.79
C ARG A 488 -22.73 29.16 21.98
N ASP A 489 -24.03 28.96 22.10
CA ASP A 489 -24.64 28.21 23.21
C ASP A 489 -24.16 26.78 23.29
N ALA A 490 -23.85 26.17 22.14
CA ALA A 490 -23.29 24.82 22.06
C ALA A 490 -21.97 24.67 22.83
N LEU A 491 -21.15 25.74 22.92
CA LEU A 491 -19.92 25.74 23.69
C LEU A 491 -20.19 25.72 25.20
N LEU A 492 -21.19 26.46 25.65
CA LEU A 492 -21.58 26.51 27.07
C LEU A 492 -22.13 25.15 27.50
N ASP A 493 -22.98 24.56 26.67
CA ASP A 493 -23.54 23.23 26.94
C ASP A 493 -22.43 22.15 26.97
N ALA A 494 -21.50 22.15 26.02
CA ALA A 494 -20.38 21.25 25.99
C ALA A 494 -19.43 21.43 27.18
N SER A 495 -19.22 22.67 27.66
CA SER A 495 -18.37 22.94 28.83
C SER A 495 -18.95 22.48 30.16
N ARG A 496 -20.26 22.23 30.24
CA ARG A 496 -20.94 21.70 31.42
C ARG A 496 -20.95 20.18 31.50
N LEU A 497 -20.47 19.50 30.45
CA LEU A 497 -20.39 18.04 30.43
C LEU A 497 -19.40 17.55 31.48
N PRO A 498 -19.66 16.42 32.16
CA PRO A 498 -18.79 15.89 33.22
C PRO A 498 -17.41 15.52 32.68
N GLY A 499 -16.36 15.96 33.38
CA GLY A 499 -14.97 15.64 33.08
C GLY A 499 -14.40 16.37 31.86
N VAL A 500 -15.03 17.41 31.38
CA VAL A 500 -14.52 18.25 30.28
C VAL A 500 -13.64 19.36 30.83
N ASP A 501 -12.37 19.40 30.43
CA ASP A 501 -11.38 20.40 30.82
C ASP A 501 -11.34 21.60 29.88
N ARG A 502 -11.53 21.35 28.56
CA ARG A 502 -11.47 22.37 27.51
C ARG A 502 -12.44 22.05 26.39
N VAL A 503 -13.06 23.09 25.86
CA VAL A 503 -13.94 23.03 24.68
C VAL A 503 -13.45 24.02 23.63
N GLU A 504 -13.27 23.58 22.40
CA GLU A 504 -13.00 24.46 21.26
C GLU A 504 -14.02 24.19 20.14
N PRO A 505 -14.64 25.24 19.59
CA PRO A 505 -15.59 25.09 18.48
C PRO A 505 -14.87 24.81 17.19
N VAL A 506 -15.53 24.07 16.33
CA VAL A 506 -15.10 23.80 14.96
C VAL A 506 -16.25 24.02 14.01
N LEU A 507 -15.98 24.68 12.89
CA LEU A 507 -16.89 24.81 11.78
C LEU A 507 -16.31 24.10 10.56
N ASN A 508 -16.88 22.96 10.16
CA ASN A 508 -16.51 22.26 8.94
C ASN A 508 -17.50 22.61 7.84
N VAL A 509 -17.04 23.26 6.79
CA VAL A 509 -17.83 23.60 5.62
C VAL A 509 -17.28 22.87 4.43
N GLY A 510 -18.07 21.93 3.89
CA GLY A 510 -17.78 21.28 2.62
C GLY A 510 -17.92 22.25 1.46
N GLY A 511 -17.21 22.03 0.38
CA GLY A 511 -17.36 22.89 -0.80
C GLY A 511 -16.44 22.48 -1.95
N THR A 512 -16.60 23.19 -3.04
CA THR A 512 -15.80 23.04 -4.26
C THR A 512 -14.80 24.18 -4.37
N PHE A 513 -13.53 23.83 -4.53
CA PHE A 513 -12.45 24.78 -4.79
C PHE A 513 -12.17 24.83 -6.30
N ARG A 514 -12.12 26.03 -6.88
CA ARG A 514 -11.82 26.23 -8.31
C ARG A 514 -10.68 27.23 -8.49
N ASN A 515 -9.79 26.91 -9.42
CA ASN A 515 -8.79 27.83 -9.94
C ASN A 515 -8.69 27.65 -11.48
N GLY A 516 -9.43 28.43 -12.22
CA GLY A 516 -9.58 28.26 -13.67
C GLY A 516 -10.11 26.85 -14.03
N PRO A 517 -9.35 26.03 -14.78
CA PRO A 517 -9.78 24.70 -15.17
C PRO A 517 -9.59 23.62 -14.07
N TYR A 518 -8.97 23.97 -12.96
CA TYR A 518 -8.68 23.05 -11.87
C TYR A 518 -9.75 23.12 -10.80
N GLU A 519 -10.42 22.02 -10.58
CA GLU A 519 -11.52 21.92 -9.62
C GLU A 519 -11.28 20.72 -8.68
N LYS A 520 -11.53 20.94 -7.37
CA LYS A 520 -11.46 19.89 -6.33
C LYS A 520 -12.50 20.13 -5.25
N ARG A 521 -13.14 19.03 -4.82
CA ARG A 521 -14.01 19.02 -3.65
C ARG A 521 -13.20 18.79 -2.39
N GLY A 522 -13.53 19.53 -1.33
CA GLY A 522 -12.86 19.43 -0.04
C GLY A 522 -13.68 20.12 1.05
N ALA A 523 -13.06 20.31 2.20
CA ALA A 523 -13.71 21.02 3.30
C ALA A 523 -12.75 22.05 3.91
N ILE A 524 -13.31 23.16 4.36
CA ILE A 524 -12.60 24.15 5.18
C ILE A 524 -12.96 23.92 6.64
N THR A 525 -11.96 23.78 7.48
CA THR A 525 -12.12 23.69 8.93
C THR A 525 -11.85 25.06 9.55
N GLY A 526 -12.90 25.68 10.07
CA GLY A 526 -12.84 26.93 10.81
C GLY A 526 -12.42 26.71 12.26
N LEU A 527 -11.37 27.39 12.70
CA LEU A 527 -10.79 27.29 14.03
C LEU A 527 -10.74 28.66 14.71
N LEU A 528 -10.78 28.69 16.04
CA LEU A 528 -10.55 29.96 16.77
C LEU A 528 -9.09 30.41 16.66
N PRO A 529 -8.83 31.72 16.71
CA PRO A 529 -7.47 32.23 16.88
C PRO A 529 -6.81 31.65 18.15
N GLY A 530 -5.63 31.02 17.98
CA GLY A 530 -4.94 30.42 19.10
C GLY A 530 -5.51 29.08 19.58
N ALA A 531 -6.30 28.38 18.72
CA ALA A 531 -6.77 27.02 18.98
C ALA A 531 -5.60 26.08 19.39
N ARG A 532 -5.86 25.22 20.36
CA ARG A 532 -4.86 24.28 20.91
C ARG A 532 -5.19 22.82 20.66
N LEU A 533 -6.45 22.52 20.36
CA LEU A 533 -6.91 21.16 20.10
C LEU A 533 -6.74 20.75 18.65
N THR A 534 -6.74 21.69 17.70
CA THR A 534 -6.29 21.49 16.32
C THR A 534 -5.26 22.54 15.95
N VAL A 535 -4.04 22.11 15.65
CA VAL A 535 -2.89 22.99 15.38
C VAL A 535 -2.26 22.59 14.05
N PRO A 536 -2.61 23.25 12.95
CA PRO A 536 -2.00 23.01 11.64
C PRO A 536 -0.49 23.26 11.66
N ARG A 537 0.25 22.48 10.87
CA ARG A 537 1.71 22.55 10.80
C ARG A 537 2.20 22.68 9.36
N ASP A 538 3.37 23.30 9.21
CA ASP A 538 4.07 23.38 7.93
C ASP A 538 4.96 22.13 7.69
N ALA A 539 5.67 22.10 6.56
CA ALA A 539 6.58 21.01 6.16
C ALA A 539 7.73 20.79 7.16
N ASP A 540 8.12 21.83 7.89
CA ASP A 540 9.17 21.77 8.90
C ASP A 540 8.64 21.34 10.29
N GLY A 541 7.33 21.12 10.38
CA GLY A 541 6.63 20.76 11.62
C GLY A 541 6.38 21.94 12.56
N ARG A 542 6.56 23.20 12.11
CA ARG A 542 6.25 24.40 12.87
C ARG A 542 4.75 24.66 12.86
N GLU A 543 4.26 25.24 13.95
CA GLU A 543 2.86 25.62 14.06
C GLU A 543 2.54 26.78 13.10
N VAL A 544 1.48 26.62 12.31
CA VAL A 544 0.99 27.66 11.40
C VAL A 544 -0.14 28.41 12.07
N VAL A 545 0.04 29.71 12.23
CA VAL A 545 -1.01 30.58 12.76
C VAL A 545 -2.11 30.71 11.72
N ILE A 546 -3.36 30.47 12.14
CA ILE A 546 -4.53 30.64 11.26
C ILE A 546 -4.69 32.11 10.91
N PRO A 547 -4.74 32.48 9.62
CA PRO A 547 -4.88 33.85 9.20
C PRO A 547 -6.29 34.41 9.61
N PRO A 548 -6.39 35.67 9.99
CA PRO A 548 -7.69 36.28 10.36
C PRO A 548 -8.64 36.43 9.16
N ALA A 549 -8.11 36.33 7.94
CA ALA A 549 -8.85 36.31 6.68
C ALA A 549 -8.08 35.48 5.66
N GLY A 550 -8.78 34.70 4.81
CA GLY A 550 -8.20 33.81 3.84
C GLY A 550 -7.97 32.38 4.37
N LEU A 551 -7.25 31.56 3.59
CA LEU A 551 -7.07 30.14 3.83
C LEU A 551 -5.60 29.79 4.12
N ALA A 552 -5.42 28.88 5.09
CA ALA A 552 -4.24 28.05 5.17
C ALA A 552 -4.55 26.73 4.45
N LEU A 553 -4.00 26.55 3.23
CA LEU A 553 -4.40 25.48 2.33
C LEU A 553 -3.47 24.26 2.48
N GLY A 554 -4.05 23.08 2.55
CA GLY A 554 -3.27 21.85 2.56
C GLY A 554 -2.43 21.69 1.28
N ARG A 555 -1.18 21.28 1.40
CA ARG A 555 -0.24 21.18 0.29
C ARG A 555 -0.79 20.36 -0.88
N THR A 556 -1.45 19.23 -0.61
CA THR A 556 -2.05 18.38 -1.65
C THR A 556 -3.09 19.14 -2.46
N LEU A 557 -3.97 19.88 -1.79
CA LEU A 557 -5.01 20.69 -2.43
C LEU A 557 -4.39 21.85 -3.23
N ALA A 558 -3.38 22.51 -2.68
CA ALA A 558 -2.66 23.60 -3.35
C ALA A 558 -1.94 23.11 -4.62
N GLU A 559 -1.27 21.96 -4.56
CA GLU A 559 -0.60 21.35 -5.72
C GLU A 559 -1.59 20.96 -6.83
N GLN A 560 -2.77 20.44 -6.46
CA GLN A 560 -3.81 20.05 -7.43
C GLN A 560 -4.51 21.26 -8.08
N LEU A 561 -4.77 22.31 -7.31
CA LEU A 561 -5.32 23.55 -7.81
C LEU A 561 -4.26 24.45 -8.48
N ARG A 562 -2.99 24.10 -8.37
CA ARG A 562 -1.83 24.89 -8.85
C ARG A 562 -1.81 26.30 -8.31
N VAL A 563 -1.99 26.45 -7.02
CA VAL A 563 -1.99 27.75 -6.32
C VAL A 563 -0.83 27.86 -5.34
N VAL A 564 -0.38 29.09 -5.14
CA VAL A 564 0.66 29.45 -4.17
C VAL A 564 0.14 30.53 -3.20
N PRO A 565 0.80 30.76 -2.06
CA PRO A 565 0.44 31.85 -1.17
C PRO A 565 0.42 33.19 -1.91
N GLY A 566 -0.69 33.91 -1.78
CA GLY A 566 -0.97 35.17 -2.49
C GLY A 566 -2.00 35.03 -3.62
N ASP A 567 -2.29 33.83 -4.10
CA ASP A 567 -3.31 33.60 -5.12
C ASP A 567 -4.72 33.63 -4.52
N LEU A 568 -5.71 33.83 -5.39
CA LEU A 568 -7.14 33.73 -5.07
C LEU A 568 -7.66 32.38 -5.56
N VAL A 569 -8.45 31.71 -4.72
CA VAL A 569 -9.18 30.48 -5.06
C VAL A 569 -10.67 30.76 -4.91
N GLU A 570 -11.45 30.37 -5.88
CA GLU A 570 -12.89 30.40 -5.79
C GLU A 570 -13.38 29.23 -4.95
N PHE A 571 -14.13 29.50 -3.89
CA PHE A 571 -14.74 28.51 -3.02
C PHE A 571 -16.25 28.63 -3.06
N GLU A 572 -16.90 27.53 -3.40
CA GLU A 572 -18.35 27.39 -3.43
C GLU A 572 -18.77 26.46 -2.29
N PRO A 573 -19.38 27.00 -1.20
CA PRO A 573 -19.77 26.19 -0.04
C PRO A 573 -21.01 25.34 -0.35
N THR A 574 -21.13 24.17 0.27
CA THR A 574 -22.31 23.30 0.20
C THR A 574 -23.36 23.61 1.26
N GLU A 575 -23.06 24.49 2.21
CA GLU A 575 -23.94 24.92 3.30
C GLU A 575 -24.08 26.46 3.33
N GLY A 576 -25.19 26.94 3.83
CA GLY A 576 -25.49 28.39 3.89
C GLY A 576 -25.79 28.93 2.48
N ARG A 577 -25.26 30.10 2.17
CA ARG A 577 -25.39 30.70 0.84
C ARG A 577 -24.34 30.08 -0.11
N GLN A 578 -24.82 29.29 -1.03
CA GLN A 578 -24.00 28.50 -1.98
C GLN A 578 -23.52 29.38 -3.17
N GLU A 579 -22.97 30.55 -2.91
CA GLU A 579 -22.41 31.43 -3.93
C GLU A 579 -20.88 31.27 -3.98
N PRO A 580 -20.29 31.11 -5.18
CA PRO A 580 -18.86 31.10 -5.32
C PRO A 580 -18.22 32.40 -4.83
N ARG A 581 -17.20 32.30 -3.97
CA ARG A 581 -16.49 33.47 -3.43
C ARG A 581 -14.99 33.33 -3.61
N ALA A 582 -14.34 34.37 -4.04
CA ALA A 582 -12.89 34.41 -4.16
C ALA A 582 -12.25 34.56 -2.78
N VAL A 583 -11.44 33.59 -2.37
CA VAL A 583 -10.80 33.54 -1.06
C VAL A 583 -9.28 33.52 -1.24
N PRO A 584 -8.50 34.41 -0.57
CA PRO A 584 -7.05 34.42 -0.72
C PRO A 584 -6.39 33.22 0.00
N VAL A 585 -5.42 32.61 -0.65
CA VAL A 585 -4.53 31.61 -0.04
C VAL A 585 -3.40 32.35 0.67
N VAL A 586 -3.32 32.24 2.00
CA VAL A 586 -2.33 32.99 2.81
C VAL A 586 -1.11 32.10 3.12
N SER A 587 -1.32 30.83 3.42
CA SER A 587 -0.24 29.90 3.80
C SER A 587 -0.54 28.50 3.33
N ILE A 588 0.52 27.68 3.26
CA ILE A 588 0.42 26.24 2.96
C ILE A 588 0.75 25.45 4.21
N VAL A 589 -0.11 24.48 4.52
CA VAL A 589 0.03 23.57 5.66
C VAL A 589 0.23 22.14 5.16
N ASP A 590 0.93 21.32 5.91
CA ASP A 590 1.02 19.89 5.63
C ASP A 590 -0.11 19.15 6.35
N SER A 591 -0.94 18.47 5.56
CA SER A 591 -1.97 17.54 6.02
C SER A 591 -1.64 16.16 5.49
N PHE A 592 -1.79 15.15 6.33
CA PHE A 592 -1.52 13.75 5.96
C PHE A 592 -2.81 13.00 5.61
N ILE A 593 -3.98 13.55 5.95
CA ILE A 593 -5.28 12.94 5.74
C ILE A 593 -6.21 13.96 5.07
N GLY A 594 -6.78 13.57 3.93
CA GLY A 594 -7.75 14.33 3.18
C GLY A 594 -7.21 15.61 2.52
N LEU A 595 -8.11 16.33 1.85
CA LEU A 595 -7.86 17.64 1.26
C LEU A 595 -8.23 18.72 2.28
N ALA A 596 -7.32 19.02 3.20
CA ALA A 596 -7.56 19.96 4.30
C ALA A 596 -7.38 21.41 3.86
N ALA A 597 -8.24 22.29 4.35
CA ALA A 597 -8.08 23.74 4.35
C ALA A 597 -8.49 24.27 5.73
N TYR A 598 -7.81 25.29 6.21
CA TYR A 598 -8.11 25.92 7.50
C TYR A 598 -8.35 27.41 7.34
N ALA A 599 -9.30 27.94 8.12
CA ALA A 599 -9.62 29.36 8.18
C ALA A 599 -9.93 29.78 9.62
N GLU A 600 -9.97 31.08 9.88
CA GLU A 600 -10.52 31.59 11.13
C GLU A 600 -12.05 31.38 11.16
N LEU A 601 -12.58 30.88 12.28
CA LEU A 601 -13.96 30.45 12.43
C LEU A 601 -14.97 31.58 12.11
N GLY A 602 -14.72 32.77 12.59
CA GLY A 602 -15.61 33.93 12.31
C GLY A 602 -15.51 34.42 10.86
N TYR A 603 -14.32 34.31 10.24
CA TYR A 603 -14.15 34.54 8.82
C TYR A 603 -14.95 33.53 7.98
N LEU A 604 -14.83 32.24 8.30
CA LEU A 604 -15.55 31.18 7.59
C LEU A 604 -17.07 31.26 7.81
N SER A 605 -17.53 31.59 9.03
CA SER A 605 -18.96 31.81 9.30
C SER A 605 -19.54 32.90 8.40
N ARG A 606 -18.82 34.01 8.18
CA ARG A 606 -19.25 35.06 7.27
C ARG A 606 -19.28 34.65 5.79
N GLN A 607 -18.46 33.64 5.41
CA GLN A 607 -18.51 33.13 4.02
C GLN A 607 -19.81 32.36 3.73
N ILE A 608 -20.45 31.80 4.75
CA ILE A 608 -21.75 31.12 4.65
C ILE A 608 -22.91 31.97 5.13
N ASP A 609 -22.69 33.31 5.30
CA ASP A 609 -23.65 34.29 5.77
C ASP A 609 -24.20 34.04 7.20
N GLU A 610 -23.41 33.43 8.06
CA GLU A 610 -23.72 33.21 9.46
C GLU A 610 -22.89 34.14 10.36
N ALA A 611 -23.45 34.58 11.47
CA ALA A 611 -22.69 35.44 12.41
C ALA A 611 -21.63 34.66 13.18
N PHE A 612 -22.00 33.49 13.64
CA PHE A 612 -21.13 32.55 14.34
C PHE A 612 -21.74 31.16 14.24
N ALA A 613 -21.16 30.30 13.41
CA ALA A 613 -21.63 28.95 13.17
C ALA A 613 -20.65 27.93 13.76
N VAL A 614 -21.16 26.86 14.31
CA VAL A 614 -20.40 25.74 14.87
C VAL A 614 -21.01 24.43 14.38
N SER A 615 -20.28 23.65 13.61
CA SER A 615 -20.72 22.33 13.15
C SER A 615 -20.33 21.22 14.13
N GLY A 616 -19.43 21.51 15.08
CA GLY A 616 -18.96 20.57 16.07
C GLY A 616 -18.10 21.22 17.14
N VAL A 617 -17.76 20.46 18.17
CA VAL A 617 -16.84 20.89 19.22
C VAL A 617 -15.79 19.84 19.47
N GLN A 618 -14.59 20.29 19.78
CA GLN A 618 -13.47 19.48 20.20
C GLN A 618 -13.33 19.55 21.72
N LEU A 619 -13.18 18.41 22.37
CA LEU A 619 -13.10 18.31 23.81
C LEU A 619 -11.73 17.78 24.22
N GLN A 620 -11.18 18.37 25.26
CA GLN A 620 -10.14 17.77 26.09
C GLN A 620 -10.77 17.33 27.40
N ILE A 621 -10.51 16.10 27.83
CA ILE A 621 -11.20 15.49 28.97
C ILE A 621 -10.21 15.01 30.04
N GLU A 622 -10.71 14.87 31.29
CA GLU A 622 -9.98 14.18 32.34
C GLU A 622 -9.87 12.67 32.02
N HIS A 623 -8.64 12.14 32.04
CA HIS A 623 -8.36 10.72 31.79
C HIS A 623 -8.60 9.86 33.05
N ARG A 624 -9.74 10.06 33.73
CA ARG A 624 -10.19 9.26 34.87
C ARG A 624 -11.41 8.42 34.48
N PRO A 625 -11.50 7.15 34.95
CA PRO A 625 -12.58 6.25 34.52
C PRO A 625 -13.99 6.75 34.84
N GLU A 626 -14.20 7.31 36.04
CA GLU A 626 -15.53 7.75 36.49
C GLU A 626 -16.08 8.95 35.70
N PRO A 627 -15.33 10.10 35.55
CA PRO A 627 -15.79 11.22 34.72
C PRO A 627 -16.03 10.80 33.26
N GLN A 628 -15.16 9.96 32.71
CA GLN A 628 -15.28 9.50 31.34
C GLN A 628 -16.55 8.65 31.11
N ARG A 629 -16.88 7.74 32.04
CA ARG A 629 -18.14 6.96 31.97
C ARG A 629 -19.36 7.85 32.11
N ALA A 630 -19.29 8.86 32.98
CA ALA A 630 -20.38 9.82 33.14
C ALA A 630 -20.58 10.64 31.86
N LEU A 631 -19.50 11.10 31.25
CA LEU A 631 -19.52 11.81 29.98
C LEU A 631 -20.16 10.99 28.88
N PHE A 632 -19.74 9.74 28.67
CA PHE A 632 -20.29 8.87 27.62
C PHE A 632 -21.78 8.57 27.83
N ARG A 633 -22.25 8.44 29.09
CA ARG A 633 -23.67 8.27 29.40
C ARG A 633 -24.48 9.52 29.02
N GLU A 634 -23.92 10.70 29.26
CA GLU A 634 -24.58 11.96 28.94
C GLU A 634 -24.60 12.21 27.41
N LEU A 635 -23.48 11.99 26.73
CA LEU A 635 -23.38 12.14 25.26
C LEU A 635 -24.39 11.27 24.49
N ARG A 636 -24.71 10.06 25.00
CA ARG A 636 -25.72 9.18 24.38
C ARG A 636 -27.13 9.76 24.45
N ARG A 637 -27.38 10.66 25.42
CA ARG A 637 -28.72 11.26 25.64
C ARG A 637 -28.91 12.55 24.88
N LEU A 638 -27.84 13.12 24.30
CA LEU A 638 -27.90 14.40 23.60
C LEU A 638 -28.28 14.20 22.14
N PRO A 639 -29.51 14.60 21.75
CA PRO A 639 -30.03 14.37 20.38
C PRO A 639 -29.34 15.22 19.31
N ALA A 640 -28.77 16.32 19.74
CA ALA A 640 -28.06 17.25 18.86
C ALA A 640 -26.78 16.69 18.25
N ILE A 641 -26.27 15.57 18.80
CA ILE A 641 -24.99 14.96 18.36
C ILE A 641 -25.26 14.03 17.21
N ARG A 642 -24.61 14.29 16.06
CA ARG A 642 -24.63 13.45 14.87
C ARG A 642 -23.59 12.32 14.94
N ALA A 643 -22.39 12.65 15.46
CA ALA A 643 -21.28 11.73 15.50
C ALA A 643 -20.34 12.05 16.68
N VAL A 644 -19.74 11.02 17.23
CA VAL A 644 -18.73 11.14 18.29
C VAL A 644 -17.48 10.39 17.83
N GLY A 645 -16.37 11.12 17.73
CA GLY A 645 -15.03 10.57 17.46
C GLY A 645 -14.21 10.55 18.75
N VAL A 646 -13.69 9.39 19.14
CA VAL A 646 -12.76 9.25 20.27
C VAL A 646 -11.38 8.97 19.75
N ARG A 647 -10.45 9.94 19.91
CA ARG A 647 -9.09 9.89 19.33
C ARG A 647 -8.31 8.65 19.71
N GLU A 648 -8.25 8.31 21.00
CA GLU A 648 -7.48 7.16 21.49
C GLU A 648 -7.88 5.86 20.79
N GLU A 649 -9.16 5.68 20.61
CA GLU A 649 -9.74 4.49 19.99
C GLU A 649 -9.55 4.48 18.48
N MET A 650 -9.66 5.65 17.83
CA MET A 650 -9.37 5.81 16.41
C MET A 650 -7.90 5.47 16.13
N VAL A 651 -6.97 6.01 16.91
CA VAL A 651 -5.53 5.71 16.81
C VAL A 651 -5.26 4.22 17.07
N ALA A 652 -5.89 3.62 18.10
CA ALA A 652 -5.74 2.19 18.38
C ALA A 652 -6.26 1.31 17.22
N ASN A 653 -7.36 1.70 16.60
CA ASN A 653 -7.91 0.99 15.44
C ASN A 653 -7.03 1.13 14.20
N ILE A 654 -6.56 2.34 13.91
CA ILE A 654 -5.59 2.59 12.82
C ILE A 654 -4.31 1.78 13.05
N ARG A 655 -3.78 1.78 14.27
CA ARG A 655 -2.58 1.01 14.61
C ARG A 655 -2.80 -0.49 14.38
N ARG A 656 -3.89 -1.08 14.88
CA ARG A 656 -4.22 -2.49 14.63
C ARG A 656 -4.39 -2.80 13.14
N ALA A 657 -5.15 -1.99 12.43
CA ALA A 657 -5.47 -2.23 11.02
C ALA A 657 -4.26 -2.04 10.09
N ILE A 658 -3.46 -0.99 10.30
CA ILE A 658 -2.37 -0.62 9.39
C ILE A 658 -1.03 -1.20 9.85
N VAL A 659 -0.69 -1.07 11.15
CA VAL A 659 0.63 -1.49 11.65
C VAL A 659 0.76 -3.00 11.64
N ASP A 660 -0.27 -3.74 12.09
CA ASP A 660 -0.24 -5.21 12.12
C ASP A 660 -0.21 -5.79 10.69
N THR A 661 -0.94 -5.19 9.76
CA THR A 661 -0.91 -5.60 8.34
C THR A 661 0.42 -5.28 7.69
N ASN A 662 1.01 -4.10 7.95
CA ASN A 662 2.34 -3.74 7.47
C ASN A 662 3.45 -4.60 8.08
N ALA A 663 3.31 -5.09 9.30
CA ALA A 663 4.28 -6.01 9.89
C ALA A 663 4.44 -7.29 9.04
N ALA A 664 3.33 -7.88 8.58
CA ALA A 664 3.36 -9.04 7.69
C ALA A 664 4.04 -8.71 6.34
N ALA A 665 3.69 -7.57 5.73
CA ALA A 665 4.32 -7.12 4.49
C ALA A 665 5.82 -6.84 4.67
N THR A 666 6.23 -6.25 5.79
CA THR A 666 7.64 -6.00 6.13
C THR A 666 8.42 -7.32 6.29
N VAL A 667 7.87 -8.32 6.99
CA VAL A 667 8.48 -9.64 7.14
C VAL A 667 8.67 -10.31 5.77
N MET A 668 7.67 -10.25 4.89
CA MET A 668 7.81 -10.77 3.53
C MET A 668 8.90 -10.04 2.75
N MET A 669 8.98 -8.72 2.86
CA MET A 669 9.99 -7.91 2.18
C MET A 669 11.41 -8.19 2.69
N ILE A 670 11.58 -8.38 4.01
CA ILE A 670 12.85 -8.83 4.61
C ILE A 670 13.23 -10.21 4.05
N GLY A 671 12.27 -11.13 3.95
CA GLY A 671 12.49 -12.47 3.37
C GLY A 671 12.91 -12.39 1.90
N PHE A 672 12.27 -11.55 1.11
CA PHE A 672 12.60 -11.34 -0.30
C PHE A 672 13.97 -10.68 -0.47
N ALA A 673 14.23 -9.57 0.20
CA ALA A 673 15.53 -8.89 0.16
C ALA A 673 16.64 -9.80 0.68
N GLY A 674 16.36 -10.55 1.75
CA GLY A 674 17.27 -11.56 2.31
C GLY A 674 17.64 -12.65 1.34
N THR A 675 16.68 -13.14 0.55
CA THR A 675 16.95 -14.15 -0.48
C THR A 675 17.90 -13.61 -1.56
N ILE A 676 17.77 -12.33 -1.94
CA ILE A 676 18.71 -11.69 -2.87
C ILE A 676 20.10 -11.56 -2.24
N PHE A 677 20.20 -11.02 -1.02
CA PHE A 677 21.47 -10.90 -0.30
C PHE A 677 22.17 -12.24 -0.17
N PHE A 678 21.45 -13.23 0.34
CA PHE A 678 21.98 -14.58 0.53
C PHE A 678 22.40 -15.23 -0.80
N GLY A 679 21.51 -15.22 -1.80
CA GLY A 679 21.75 -15.87 -3.08
C GLY A 679 22.88 -15.22 -3.88
N ALA A 680 22.92 -13.89 -3.96
CA ALA A 680 23.96 -13.15 -4.66
C ALA A 680 25.32 -13.30 -3.96
N THR A 681 25.35 -13.19 -2.63
CA THR A 681 26.57 -13.35 -1.82
C THR A 681 27.10 -14.77 -1.89
N LEU A 682 26.23 -15.77 -1.74
CA LEU A 682 26.59 -17.18 -1.82
C LEU A 682 27.18 -17.50 -3.19
N ASN A 683 26.52 -17.07 -4.25
CA ASN A 683 27.00 -17.30 -5.61
C ASN A 683 28.36 -16.63 -5.84
N ALA A 684 28.53 -15.34 -5.49
CA ALA A 684 29.79 -14.60 -5.64
C ALA A 684 30.95 -15.27 -4.86
N SER A 685 30.66 -15.73 -3.64
CA SER A 685 31.67 -16.35 -2.77
C SER A 685 32.03 -17.78 -3.18
N LEU A 686 31.06 -18.63 -3.55
CA LEU A 686 31.33 -20.00 -4.04
C LEU A 686 32.11 -19.98 -5.34
N VAL A 687 31.75 -19.07 -6.21
CA VAL A 687 32.48 -18.88 -7.46
C VAL A 687 33.89 -18.33 -7.20
N GLY A 688 34.06 -17.36 -6.30
CA GLY A 688 35.39 -16.87 -5.89
C GLY A 688 36.26 -17.97 -5.27
N LEU A 689 35.64 -18.88 -4.49
CA LEU A 689 36.34 -20.05 -3.93
C LEU A 689 36.79 -21.01 -5.02
N ALA A 690 35.93 -21.30 -5.98
CA ALA A 690 36.26 -22.20 -7.09
C ALA A 690 37.44 -21.68 -7.96
N GLU A 691 37.50 -20.39 -8.23
CA GLU A 691 38.58 -19.73 -8.97
C GLU A 691 39.91 -19.80 -8.24
N ARG A 692 39.88 -19.62 -6.93
CA ARG A 692 41.08 -19.53 -6.10
C ARG A 692 41.39 -20.84 -5.38
N ARG A 693 40.84 -21.96 -5.87
CA ARG A 693 40.99 -23.26 -5.22
C ARG A 693 42.47 -23.64 -5.03
N ARG A 694 43.35 -23.34 -6.02
CA ARG A 694 44.79 -23.52 -5.91
C ARG A 694 45.42 -22.56 -4.90
N GLU A 695 45.09 -21.26 -4.91
CA GLU A 695 45.62 -20.32 -3.95
C GLU A 695 45.23 -20.72 -2.52
N VAL A 696 43.98 -21.14 -2.33
CA VAL A 696 43.49 -21.63 -1.02
C VAL A 696 44.25 -22.91 -0.62
N ALA A 697 44.44 -23.85 -1.54
CA ALA A 697 45.21 -25.05 -1.26
C ALA A 697 46.66 -24.72 -0.91
N THR A 698 47.30 -23.78 -1.62
CA THR A 698 48.67 -23.29 -1.33
C THR A 698 48.77 -22.66 0.06
N LEU A 699 47.81 -21.82 0.44
CA LEU A 699 47.74 -21.20 1.78
C LEU A 699 47.64 -22.27 2.87
N LEU A 700 46.81 -23.31 2.67
CA LEU A 700 46.62 -24.42 3.62
C LEU A 700 47.92 -25.26 3.73
N VAL A 701 48.67 -25.48 2.62
CA VAL A 701 49.95 -26.20 2.62
C VAL A 701 51.05 -25.37 3.31
N LEU A 702 50.98 -24.02 3.18
CA LEU A 702 51.88 -23.09 3.90
C LEU A 702 51.58 -22.98 5.39
N GLY A 703 50.59 -23.74 5.91
CA GLY A 703 50.27 -23.79 7.32
C GLY A 703 49.16 -22.81 7.80
N TYR A 704 48.51 -22.13 6.89
CA TYR A 704 47.35 -21.32 7.30
C TYR A 704 46.17 -22.22 7.72
N GLU A 705 45.56 -21.95 8.86
CA GLU A 705 44.38 -22.64 9.30
C GLU A 705 43.15 -22.40 8.36
N ARG A 706 42.29 -23.40 8.23
CA ARG A 706 41.05 -23.29 7.45
C ARG A 706 40.20 -22.11 7.94
N SER A 707 40.18 -21.83 9.22
CA SER A 707 39.54 -20.71 9.86
C SER A 707 40.08 -19.35 9.40
N ALA A 708 41.42 -19.25 9.25
CA ALA A 708 42.10 -18.07 8.74
C ALA A 708 41.74 -17.75 7.29
N VAL A 709 41.71 -18.80 6.45
CA VAL A 709 41.27 -18.67 5.05
C VAL A 709 39.78 -18.28 4.99
N GLY A 710 38.93 -18.89 5.82
CA GLY A 710 37.51 -18.50 5.95
C GLY A 710 37.36 -17.02 6.32
N ARG A 711 38.14 -16.49 7.27
CA ARG A 711 38.12 -15.08 7.65
C ARG A 711 38.52 -14.14 6.50
N LEU A 712 39.42 -14.53 5.62
CA LEU A 712 39.77 -13.74 4.42
C LEU A 712 38.58 -13.60 3.47
N PHE A 713 37.86 -14.69 3.20
CA PHE A 713 36.65 -14.67 2.39
C PHE A 713 35.52 -13.88 3.05
N LEU A 714 35.35 -14.00 4.38
CA LEU A 714 34.38 -13.21 5.12
C LEU A 714 34.62 -11.72 4.98
N ARG A 715 35.87 -11.28 5.23
CA ARG A 715 36.26 -9.86 5.14
C ARG A 715 36.01 -9.32 3.71
N GLU A 716 36.39 -10.07 2.66
CA GLU A 716 36.15 -9.70 1.27
C GLU A 716 34.64 -9.54 1.01
N THR A 717 33.81 -10.48 1.43
CA THR A 717 32.37 -10.47 1.30
C THR A 717 31.74 -9.29 2.05
N LEU A 718 32.19 -9.03 3.28
CA LEU A 718 31.69 -7.90 4.07
C LEU A 718 32.03 -6.55 3.46
N VAL A 719 33.21 -6.41 2.84
CA VAL A 719 33.57 -5.16 2.12
C VAL A 719 32.66 -4.93 0.92
N ILE A 720 32.47 -5.97 0.08
CA ILE A 720 31.65 -5.86 -1.13
C ILE A 720 30.18 -5.58 -0.76
N ASN A 721 29.63 -6.36 0.16
CA ASN A 721 28.26 -6.17 0.61
C ASN A 721 28.07 -4.88 1.41
N GLY A 722 29.05 -4.48 2.21
CA GLY A 722 29.03 -3.23 2.96
C GLY A 722 28.97 -2.01 2.04
N ILE A 723 29.82 -1.99 0.99
CA ILE A 723 29.78 -0.93 -0.03
C ILE A 723 28.43 -0.94 -0.75
N GLY A 724 27.94 -2.13 -1.16
CA GLY A 724 26.64 -2.26 -1.80
C GLY A 724 25.48 -1.79 -0.92
N THR A 725 25.50 -2.17 0.36
CA THR A 725 24.46 -1.73 1.32
C THR A 725 24.50 -0.23 1.53
N LEU A 726 25.69 0.38 1.71
CA LEU A 726 25.84 1.83 1.87
C LEU A 726 25.32 2.61 0.65
N LEU A 727 25.61 2.13 -0.57
CA LEU A 727 25.04 2.70 -1.80
C LEU A 727 23.54 2.43 -1.93
N GLY A 728 23.07 1.33 -1.36
CA GLY A 728 21.67 0.94 -1.33
C GLY A 728 20.80 1.84 -0.45
N LEU A 729 21.37 2.48 0.58
CA LEU A 729 20.61 3.40 1.46
C LEU A 729 20.04 4.59 0.67
N PRO A 730 20.84 5.41 -0.04
CA PRO A 730 20.32 6.50 -0.84
C PRO A 730 19.49 6.01 -2.05
N ALA A 731 19.87 4.90 -2.66
CA ALA A 731 19.10 4.31 -3.77
C ALA A 731 17.70 3.86 -3.29
N GLY A 732 17.60 3.24 -2.10
CA GLY A 732 16.32 2.85 -1.51
C GLY A 732 15.45 4.04 -1.12
N ARG A 733 16.05 5.12 -0.61
CA ARG A 733 15.34 6.38 -0.38
C ARG A 733 14.78 6.97 -1.67
N ALA A 734 15.58 6.98 -2.74
CA ALA A 734 15.13 7.46 -4.06
C ALA A 734 14.01 6.57 -4.64
N LEU A 735 14.14 5.25 -4.52
CA LEU A 735 13.09 4.31 -4.93
C LEU A 735 11.81 4.51 -4.13
N PHE A 736 11.91 4.65 -2.82
CA PHE A 736 10.76 4.94 -1.94
C PHE A 736 10.08 6.26 -2.35
N TRP A 737 10.85 7.32 -2.59
CA TRP A 737 10.30 8.59 -3.06
C TRP A 737 9.58 8.44 -4.39
N ALA A 738 10.17 7.73 -5.37
CA ALA A 738 9.54 7.49 -6.67
C ALA A 738 8.23 6.68 -6.54
N LEU A 739 8.20 5.66 -5.67
CA LEU A 739 6.99 4.86 -5.43
C LEU A 739 5.91 5.65 -4.71
N ILE A 740 6.27 6.50 -3.74
CA ILE A 740 5.30 7.36 -3.06
C ILE A 740 4.62 8.30 -4.05
N GLN A 741 5.35 8.87 -5.01
CA GLN A 741 4.74 9.75 -6.02
C GLN A 741 3.64 9.05 -6.83
N THR A 742 3.73 7.74 -7.01
CA THR A 742 2.70 6.94 -7.68
C THR A 742 1.58 6.45 -6.76
N ALA A 743 1.82 6.44 -5.45
CA ALA A 743 0.91 5.92 -4.43
C ALA A 743 0.16 7.01 -3.66
N GLN A 744 0.51 8.29 -3.87
CA GLN A 744 -0.25 9.41 -3.28
C GLN A 744 -1.65 9.45 -3.85
N THR A 745 -2.63 9.58 -2.95
CA THR A 745 -4.04 9.72 -3.28
C THR A 745 -4.59 11.01 -2.65
N ASP A 746 -5.77 11.44 -3.07
CA ASP A 746 -6.45 12.59 -2.48
C ASP A 746 -6.78 12.35 -0.99
N SER A 747 -6.90 11.08 -0.59
CA SER A 747 -7.29 10.69 0.77
C SER A 747 -6.11 10.58 1.73
N PHE A 748 -4.88 10.31 1.24
CA PHE A 748 -3.73 10.05 2.11
C PHE A 748 -2.40 10.47 1.49
N ARG A 749 -1.62 11.23 2.27
CA ARG A 749 -0.25 11.63 1.91
C ARG A 749 0.75 11.03 2.89
N ILE A 750 1.73 10.31 2.35
CA ILE A 750 2.75 9.66 3.16
C ILE A 750 3.89 10.64 3.47
N PRO A 751 4.31 10.81 4.75
CA PRO A 751 5.45 11.67 5.10
C PRO A 751 6.74 11.18 4.45
N THR A 752 7.53 12.10 3.90
CA THR A 752 8.78 11.78 3.19
C THR A 752 10.04 11.80 4.07
N ALA A 753 9.93 12.27 5.30
CA ALA A 753 11.05 12.34 6.23
C ALA A 753 11.42 10.94 6.78
N PRO A 754 12.56 10.34 6.39
CA PRO A 754 12.90 8.99 6.78
C PRO A 754 13.42 8.94 8.23
N PRO A 755 12.98 7.98 9.04
CA PRO A 755 13.63 7.71 10.32
C PRO A 755 14.98 7.02 10.09
N TRP A 756 16.01 7.47 10.81
CA TRP A 756 17.35 6.89 10.76
C TRP A 756 17.39 5.41 11.15
N SER A 757 16.43 4.96 11.94
CA SER A 757 16.29 3.55 12.36
C SER A 757 16.13 2.58 11.19
N ALA A 758 15.42 2.96 10.12
CA ALA A 758 15.27 2.12 8.93
C ALA A 758 16.61 1.81 8.24
N PHE A 759 17.51 2.80 8.20
CA PHE A 759 18.85 2.61 7.66
C PHE A 759 19.69 1.68 8.55
N GLY A 760 19.60 1.85 9.88
CA GLY A 760 20.26 0.99 10.85
C GLY A 760 19.80 -0.47 10.72
N TRP A 761 18.50 -0.71 10.68
CA TRP A 761 17.95 -2.06 10.49
C TRP A 761 18.36 -2.69 9.14
N THR A 762 18.44 -1.90 8.07
CA THR A 762 18.92 -2.40 6.77
C THR A 762 20.36 -2.90 6.87
N MET A 763 21.24 -2.19 7.58
CA MET A 763 22.62 -2.62 7.78
C MET A 763 22.70 -3.90 8.61
N VAL A 764 21.91 -4.01 9.67
CA VAL A 764 21.85 -5.22 10.53
C VAL A 764 21.36 -6.44 9.76
N VAL A 765 20.27 -6.30 9.01
CA VAL A 765 19.68 -7.39 8.20
C VAL A 765 20.64 -7.80 7.08
N GLY A 766 21.25 -6.84 6.37
CA GLY A 766 22.25 -7.11 5.34
C GLY A 766 23.47 -7.85 5.88
N LEU A 767 23.95 -7.46 7.06
CA LEU A 767 25.05 -8.17 7.76
C LEU A 767 24.64 -9.59 8.12
N ALA A 768 23.44 -9.80 8.69
CA ALA A 768 22.96 -11.12 9.09
C ALA A 768 22.88 -12.08 7.91
N PHE A 769 22.34 -11.66 6.76
CA PHE A 769 22.30 -12.49 5.56
C PHE A 769 23.68 -12.74 4.94
N SER A 770 24.60 -11.76 5.02
CA SER A 770 25.98 -11.93 4.59
C SER A 770 26.71 -12.99 5.43
N LEU A 771 26.51 -12.97 6.75
CA LEU A 771 27.08 -13.97 7.66
C LEU A 771 26.47 -15.36 7.43
N ALA A 772 25.16 -15.45 7.19
CA ALA A 772 24.48 -16.69 6.86
C ALA A 772 25.05 -17.32 5.57
N ALA A 773 25.22 -16.53 4.51
CA ALA A 773 25.82 -16.97 3.26
C ALA A 773 27.28 -17.42 3.48
N HIS A 774 28.05 -16.67 4.28
CA HIS A 774 29.42 -17.06 4.61
C HIS A 774 29.50 -18.38 5.38
N ALA A 775 28.55 -18.71 6.27
CA ALA A 775 28.53 -19.97 6.99
C ALA A 775 28.45 -21.19 6.03
N VAL A 776 27.75 -21.06 4.90
CA VAL A 776 27.72 -22.09 3.85
C VAL A 776 29.06 -22.19 3.13
N VAL A 777 29.68 -21.04 2.81
CA VAL A 777 31.00 -20.99 2.16
C VAL A 777 32.08 -21.59 3.07
N ALA A 778 32.05 -21.26 4.36
CA ALA A 778 33.01 -21.82 5.34
C ALA A 778 32.91 -23.37 5.42
N ARG A 779 31.69 -23.92 5.36
CA ARG A 779 31.52 -25.38 5.26
C ARG A 779 32.11 -25.99 3.98
N SER A 780 32.04 -25.27 2.86
CA SER A 780 32.64 -25.66 1.59
C SER A 780 34.17 -25.64 1.65
N ILE A 781 34.77 -24.64 2.30
CA ILE A 781 36.21 -24.54 2.57
C ILE A 781 36.65 -25.69 3.46
N ALA A 782 35.89 -26.07 4.49
CA ALA A 782 36.20 -27.15 5.41
C ALA A 782 36.24 -28.55 4.71
N ARG A 783 35.46 -28.70 3.63
CA ARG A 783 35.36 -29.96 2.85
C ARG A 783 36.29 -30.00 1.64
N LEU A 784 37.19 -29.03 1.46
CA LEU A 784 38.15 -29.02 0.36
C LEU A 784 39.17 -30.17 0.51
N ASP A 785 39.24 -31.00 -0.55
CA ASP A 785 40.32 -32.02 -0.70
C ASP A 785 41.57 -31.33 -1.26
N LEU A 786 42.64 -31.36 -0.45
CA LEU A 786 43.94 -30.78 -0.79
C LEU A 786 44.63 -31.51 -1.93
N GLN A 787 44.53 -32.86 -1.95
CA GLN A 787 45.18 -33.67 -2.97
C GLN A 787 44.60 -33.44 -4.37
N GLU A 788 43.29 -33.41 -4.50
CA GLU A 788 42.61 -33.12 -5.76
C GLU A 788 42.81 -31.67 -6.20
N SER A 789 42.91 -30.71 -5.23
CA SER A 789 43.07 -29.29 -5.51
C SER A 789 44.48 -28.93 -6.01
N MET A 790 45.49 -29.73 -5.69
CA MET A 790 46.91 -29.56 -6.10
C MET A 790 47.24 -30.32 -7.37
N ARG A 791 46.44 -31.33 -7.77
CA ARG A 791 46.66 -32.07 -9.03
C ARG A 791 46.59 -31.12 -10.21
N ILE A 792 47.70 -31.06 -10.95
CA ILE A 792 47.74 -30.39 -12.24
C ILE A 792 46.86 -31.22 -13.18
N ARG A 793 45.72 -30.68 -13.60
CA ARG A 793 45.05 -31.21 -14.80
C ARG A 793 45.90 -30.73 -15.97
N GLU A 794 46.79 -31.61 -16.44
CA GLU A 794 47.43 -31.51 -17.76
C GLU A 794 46.36 -31.47 -18.86
#